data_887798d4d2a246b952652e5bb26ed213
#
_entry.id   887798d4d2a246b952652e5bb26ed213
#
_cell.length_a   1.000
_cell.length_b   1.000
_cell.length_c   1.000
_cell.angle_alpha   90.00
_cell.angle_beta   90.00
_cell.angle_gamma   90.00
#
_symmetry.space_group_name_H-M   'P 1'
#
loop_
_entity.id
_entity.type
_entity.pdbx_description
1 polymer ?
#
loop_
_entity_poly.entity_id
_entity_poly.type
_entity_poly.pdbx_seq_one_letter_code
_entity_poly.pdbx_strand_id
1 'polypeptide(L)'
;MIRLIKLLALGILSLCGLQLTLLSAGPKALELGAPFVDQAILQRNMSVPVWGWSTPGTKISLEFAGQKKLATTGDDGKWMLVLDPLTASDQAATMTVTASDGAKAAVKDILVGEVWMASGQSNMQWIAGKSNVKAIVEQLKQAAGDAGGTSAPIREFKVTNYFAHLHPIDHADGEWSQDYHQFSAIALAFAHKLYQELGVPIGILNCSFSQTSIEAWTPRAGYRNSTRDYNKMIEAKLLETDPATPEHKKAWSAFYASIMDAVQQNQKIADAGKNDFVPLPTSQVPGNMKSNRDATWLFNARLNPVIPYAICGAIWNQGYANTAGGITYYENLHALIRGWRLRWGNPELPVYFHQFYSPGNDADKGPNHPEIGGTAEMRLGTWLARDIPHTGMASQIDNQGAIHYGSKVVPGQRLALHALKNQYGKAVVADGPMFRSYEVKGDQLIVSFDHAEGGLVVAESGSNYLNKKDPAATGFADPKVIKDGAEQVRLFYLADADRVWHPAQVRIDGDKAIVRSESVKEPRGVAYGTGGIGFQPNLYNQALLPTTPFMLYDHAMVTSATWPDASIKIAGLEIDPATTGLLWDYRRFAILSTQFRDDAVLQADQPITFWGRAIHEWDEYQAKVTGEQVIHFSFNGIEKRIPVVDGMQDWEVTVPAMPADMTPKTLKVKLTIDGEVAHERIIENIVIGDVWYVAGEAKQLIGNMDDPVTGPIRIMTRIAKGVKSKEARPYTVATSSQVKNRFASYWSTPSADGFAARLAEAIHAKTGRPVGIICMNEADLELKHWMNVPSLAAAPSLKADYEDIAAITPGTPFYRANADRYLNAWKTYWSEYIPEMIATRAVPDGAAWGNIP
;
A
#
# COMPACT_ATOMS: atom_id res chain seq x y z
N MET A 1 -29.60 16.54 -0.61
CA MET A 1 -30.02 15.63 0.48
C MET A 1 -31.40 15.04 0.27
N ILE A 2 -32.46 15.80 0.05
CA ILE A 2 -33.81 15.28 -0.27
C ILE A 2 -33.84 14.51 -1.61
N ARG A 3 -33.08 14.90 -2.62
CA ARG A 3 -32.85 14.09 -3.84
C ARG A 3 -32.06 12.81 -3.58
N LEU A 4 -31.15 12.81 -2.61
CA LEU A 4 -30.42 11.60 -2.20
C LEU A 4 -31.32 10.63 -1.43
N ILE A 5 -32.23 11.15 -0.60
CA ILE A 5 -33.23 10.35 0.15
C ILE A 5 -34.32 9.80 -0.80
N LYS A 6 -34.73 10.54 -1.82
CA LYS A 6 -35.60 10.01 -2.87
C LYS A 6 -34.89 8.99 -3.77
N LEU A 7 -33.60 9.17 -4.02
CA LEU A 7 -32.75 8.18 -4.69
C LEU A 7 -32.47 6.96 -3.80
N LEU A 8 -32.34 7.13 -2.49
CA LEU A 8 -32.23 6.02 -1.53
C LEU A 8 -33.56 5.26 -1.37
N ALA A 9 -34.69 5.94 -1.28
CA ALA A 9 -36.01 5.29 -1.23
C ALA A 9 -36.39 4.61 -2.56
N LEU A 10 -36.04 5.20 -3.71
CA LEU A 10 -36.12 4.57 -5.03
C LEU A 10 -35.06 3.51 -5.23
N GLY A 11 -33.88 3.62 -4.61
CA GLY A 11 -32.84 2.62 -4.58
C GLY A 11 -33.23 1.39 -3.76
N ILE A 12 -33.90 1.56 -2.63
CA ILE A 12 -34.40 0.46 -1.81
C ILE A 12 -35.57 -0.25 -2.51
N LEU A 13 -36.47 0.47 -3.16
CA LEU A 13 -37.55 -0.12 -3.99
C LEU A 13 -37.02 -0.73 -5.28
N SER A 14 -35.94 -0.22 -5.86
CA SER A 14 -35.22 -0.81 -6.99
C SER A 14 -34.37 -2.01 -6.59
N LEU A 15 -33.77 -2.01 -5.39
CA LEU A 15 -33.03 -3.17 -4.84
C LEU A 15 -33.97 -4.30 -4.44
N CYS A 16 -35.17 -4.04 -3.91
CA CYS A 16 -36.19 -5.08 -3.74
C CYS A 16 -36.74 -5.61 -5.09
N GLY A 17 -36.79 -4.78 -6.13
CA GLY A 17 -37.12 -5.20 -7.49
C GLY A 17 -35.97 -5.91 -8.21
N LEU A 18 -34.71 -5.59 -7.90
CA LEU A 18 -33.51 -6.27 -8.42
C LEU A 18 -33.15 -7.55 -7.66
N GLN A 19 -33.51 -7.69 -6.40
CA GLN A 19 -33.35 -8.95 -5.67
C GLN A 19 -34.24 -10.08 -6.20
N LEU A 20 -35.35 -9.74 -6.89
CA LEU A 20 -36.18 -10.74 -7.61
C LEU A 20 -35.59 -11.12 -8.98
N THR A 21 -34.55 -10.43 -9.48
CA THR A 21 -33.86 -10.77 -10.73
C THR A 21 -32.43 -11.29 -10.54
N LEU A 22 -31.89 -11.29 -9.31
CA LEU A 22 -30.66 -12.01 -8.94
C LEU A 22 -30.93 -13.44 -8.43
N LEU A 23 -32.18 -13.87 -8.42
CA LEU A 23 -32.52 -15.26 -8.32
C LEU A 23 -32.27 -15.90 -9.68
N SER A 24 -31.11 -16.50 -9.79
CA SER A 24 -30.72 -17.51 -10.74
C SER A 24 -30.87 -17.11 -12.23
N ALA A 25 -29.81 -16.65 -12.84
CA ALA A 25 -29.49 -17.32 -14.08
C ALA A 25 -29.43 -18.81 -13.72
N GLY A 26 -30.37 -19.59 -14.13
CA GLY A 26 -30.40 -21.04 -13.95
C GLY A 26 -29.03 -21.57 -14.36
N PRO A 27 -28.53 -22.67 -13.76
CA PRO A 27 -27.25 -23.22 -14.10
C PRO A 27 -27.15 -23.29 -15.62
N LYS A 28 -26.14 -22.67 -16.21
CA LYS A 28 -25.82 -22.85 -17.62
C LYS A 28 -25.79 -24.35 -17.86
N ALA A 29 -26.41 -24.82 -18.93
CA ALA A 29 -26.55 -26.25 -19.18
C ALA A 29 -25.23 -27.04 -19.11
N LEU A 30 -24.12 -26.39 -19.42
CA LEU A 30 -22.76 -26.89 -19.20
C LEU A 30 -21.78 -25.72 -19.16
N GLU A 31 -20.98 -25.59 -18.09
CA GLU A 31 -19.96 -24.57 -17.93
C GLU A 31 -18.63 -25.20 -17.49
N LEU A 32 -17.51 -24.70 -18.02
CA LEU A 32 -16.16 -25.03 -17.59
C LEU A 32 -15.66 -23.98 -16.61
N GLY A 33 -14.94 -24.43 -15.60
CA GLY A 33 -14.28 -23.50 -14.67
C GLY A 33 -13.15 -22.74 -15.39
N ALA A 34 -13.02 -21.45 -15.10
CA ALA A 34 -11.80 -20.76 -15.49
C ALA A 34 -10.61 -21.38 -14.73
N PRO A 35 -9.44 -21.56 -15.35
CA PRO A 35 -8.90 -21.06 -16.63
C PRO A 35 -9.08 -21.98 -17.87
N PHE A 36 -10.08 -22.88 -17.89
CA PHE A 36 -10.32 -23.73 -19.08
C PHE A 36 -11.05 -22.95 -20.18
N VAL A 37 -10.35 -22.05 -20.82
CA VAL A 37 -10.77 -21.28 -21.98
C VAL A 37 -9.73 -21.42 -23.10
N ASP A 38 -10.06 -20.98 -24.32
CA ASP A 38 -9.16 -21.09 -25.47
C ASP A 38 -7.75 -20.56 -25.14
N GLN A 39 -6.74 -21.18 -25.75
CA GLN A 39 -5.33 -20.90 -25.55
C GLN A 39 -4.75 -21.34 -24.19
N ALA A 40 -5.44 -22.18 -23.44
CA ALA A 40 -4.96 -22.67 -22.16
C ALA A 40 -3.63 -23.44 -22.29
N ILE A 41 -2.80 -23.35 -21.22
CA ILE A 41 -1.65 -24.25 -21.04
C ILE A 41 -1.94 -25.15 -19.85
N LEU A 42 -1.95 -26.48 -20.08
CA LEU A 42 -2.12 -27.47 -19.02
C LEU A 42 -0.79 -27.95 -18.49
N GLN A 43 -0.73 -28.24 -17.19
CA GLN A 43 0.49 -28.73 -16.55
C GLN A 43 0.83 -30.13 -17.01
N ARG A 44 2.12 -30.35 -17.41
CA ARG A 44 2.66 -31.67 -17.76
C ARG A 44 3.04 -32.49 -16.52
N ASN A 45 3.24 -33.79 -16.72
CA ASN A 45 3.84 -34.75 -15.79
C ASN A 45 3.14 -34.87 -14.43
N MET A 46 1.89 -34.42 -14.32
CA MET A 46 1.05 -34.61 -13.13
C MET A 46 -0.41 -34.71 -13.53
N SER A 47 -1.24 -35.20 -12.63
CA SER A 47 -2.68 -35.27 -12.82
C SER A 47 -3.26 -33.89 -12.98
N VAL A 48 -4.19 -33.72 -13.95
CA VAL A 48 -4.81 -32.40 -14.25
C VAL A 48 -6.29 -32.43 -13.91
N PRO A 49 -6.71 -31.84 -12.79
CA PRO A 49 -8.12 -31.66 -12.48
C PRO A 49 -8.77 -30.68 -13.46
N VAL A 50 -9.92 -31.08 -14.01
CA VAL A 50 -10.79 -30.25 -14.85
C VAL A 50 -12.17 -30.24 -14.23
N TRP A 51 -12.74 -29.05 -14.03
CA TRP A 51 -14.01 -28.86 -13.34
C TRP A 51 -14.95 -27.90 -14.06
N GLY A 52 -16.19 -27.91 -13.61
CA GLY A 52 -17.20 -26.98 -14.11
C GLY A 52 -18.53 -27.19 -13.42
N TRP A 53 -19.57 -26.67 -14.04
CA TRP A 53 -20.94 -26.72 -13.53
C TRP A 53 -21.88 -27.26 -14.59
N SER A 54 -22.95 -27.91 -14.13
CA SER A 54 -24.06 -28.37 -14.96
C SER A 54 -25.27 -28.67 -14.07
N THR A 55 -26.37 -29.08 -14.66
CA THR A 55 -27.53 -29.52 -13.90
C THR A 55 -27.20 -30.75 -13.05
N PRO A 56 -27.59 -30.80 -11.76
CA PRO A 56 -27.35 -31.94 -10.89
C PRO A 56 -27.79 -33.28 -11.53
N GLY A 57 -26.98 -34.31 -11.34
CA GLY A 57 -27.20 -35.64 -11.93
C GLY A 57 -26.83 -35.80 -13.39
N THR A 58 -26.43 -34.70 -14.09
CA THR A 58 -25.99 -34.78 -15.49
C THR A 58 -24.69 -35.56 -15.60
N LYS A 59 -24.57 -36.47 -16.52
CA LYS A 59 -23.33 -37.22 -16.84
C LYS A 59 -22.48 -36.37 -17.77
N ILE A 60 -21.20 -36.16 -17.38
CA ILE A 60 -20.22 -35.37 -18.10
C ILE A 60 -19.17 -36.30 -18.69
N SER A 61 -18.86 -36.13 -19.97
CA SER A 61 -17.77 -36.82 -20.68
C SER A 61 -16.78 -35.78 -21.17
N LEU A 62 -15.51 -35.95 -20.84
CA LEU A 62 -14.39 -35.13 -21.30
C LEU A 62 -13.46 -35.95 -22.17
N GLU A 63 -13.08 -35.39 -23.30
CA GLU A 63 -12.10 -36.00 -24.23
C GLU A 63 -10.94 -35.01 -24.47
N PHE A 64 -9.69 -35.45 -24.19
CA PHE A 64 -8.48 -34.66 -24.41
C PHE A 64 -7.25 -35.56 -24.49
N ALA A 65 -6.35 -35.28 -25.44
CA ALA A 65 -5.06 -36.01 -25.61
C ALA A 65 -5.18 -37.52 -25.58
N GLY A 66 -6.21 -38.09 -26.28
CA GLY A 66 -6.48 -39.52 -26.33
C GLY A 66 -7.12 -40.10 -25.05
N GLN A 67 -7.32 -39.30 -24.03
CA GLN A 67 -8.01 -39.72 -22.81
C GLN A 67 -9.52 -39.42 -22.90
N LYS A 68 -10.30 -40.32 -22.32
CA LYS A 68 -11.75 -40.10 -22.11
C LYS A 68 -12.10 -40.32 -20.64
N LYS A 69 -12.66 -39.32 -19.99
CA LYS A 69 -13.01 -39.34 -18.57
C LYS A 69 -14.50 -39.07 -18.39
N LEU A 70 -15.07 -39.60 -17.33
CA LEU A 70 -16.50 -39.49 -17.03
C LEU A 70 -16.72 -39.05 -15.58
N ALA A 71 -17.70 -38.17 -15.37
CA ALA A 71 -18.19 -37.80 -14.05
C ALA A 71 -19.71 -37.62 -14.06
N THR A 72 -20.29 -37.51 -12.88
CA THR A 72 -21.68 -37.09 -12.71
C THR A 72 -21.69 -35.80 -11.90
N THR A 73 -22.46 -34.81 -12.34
CA THR A 73 -22.62 -33.52 -11.62
C THR A 73 -23.27 -33.79 -10.27
N GLY A 74 -22.66 -33.26 -9.20
CA GLY A 74 -23.16 -33.36 -7.83
C GLY A 74 -24.43 -32.54 -7.59
N ASP A 75 -25.03 -32.70 -6.42
CA ASP A 75 -26.23 -31.96 -6.00
C ASP A 75 -25.99 -30.44 -5.91
N ASP A 76 -24.74 -30.02 -5.73
CA ASP A 76 -24.30 -28.62 -5.74
C ASP A 76 -24.12 -28.05 -7.16
N GLY A 77 -24.40 -28.83 -8.19
CA GLY A 77 -24.22 -28.41 -9.58
C GLY A 77 -22.78 -28.48 -10.09
N LYS A 78 -21.84 -28.99 -9.30
CA LYS A 78 -20.41 -29.07 -9.69
C LYS A 78 -20.04 -30.45 -10.20
N TRP A 79 -19.10 -30.48 -11.15
CA TRP A 79 -18.46 -31.70 -11.60
C TRP A 79 -16.96 -31.52 -11.64
N MET A 80 -16.23 -32.60 -11.48
CA MET A 80 -14.76 -32.62 -11.59
C MET A 80 -14.32 -33.94 -12.21
N LEU A 81 -13.34 -33.85 -13.09
CA LEU A 81 -12.66 -34.95 -13.76
C LEU A 81 -11.16 -34.75 -13.57
N VAL A 82 -10.42 -35.85 -13.59
CA VAL A 82 -8.95 -35.81 -13.47
C VAL A 82 -8.37 -36.50 -14.68
N LEU A 83 -7.59 -35.74 -15.48
CA LEU A 83 -6.76 -36.32 -16.55
C LEU A 83 -5.51 -36.93 -15.94
N ASP A 84 -5.08 -38.06 -16.53
CA ASP A 84 -3.80 -38.64 -16.20
C ASP A 84 -2.66 -37.72 -16.65
N PRO A 85 -1.43 -37.90 -16.13
CA PRO A 85 -0.29 -37.07 -16.49
C PRO A 85 -0.13 -36.89 -18.00
N LEU A 86 0.03 -35.63 -18.41
CA LEU A 86 0.19 -35.23 -19.80
C LEU A 86 1.66 -35.10 -20.18
N THR A 87 1.99 -35.40 -21.42
CA THR A 87 3.33 -35.14 -22.00
C THR A 87 3.35 -33.74 -22.60
N ALA A 88 4.47 -33.02 -22.43
CA ALA A 88 4.66 -31.68 -22.99
C ALA A 88 4.42 -31.68 -24.52
N SER A 89 3.69 -30.67 -25.01
CA SER A 89 3.39 -30.50 -26.43
C SER A 89 3.17 -29.04 -26.76
N ASP A 90 3.84 -28.55 -27.78
CA ASP A 90 3.60 -27.24 -28.41
C ASP A 90 2.58 -27.32 -29.56
N GLN A 91 2.05 -28.52 -29.82
CA GLN A 91 0.99 -28.73 -30.81
C GLN A 91 -0.36 -28.44 -30.21
N ALA A 92 -1.09 -27.51 -30.83
CA ALA A 92 -2.41 -27.09 -30.37
C ALA A 92 -3.41 -28.24 -30.39
N ALA A 93 -4.09 -28.49 -29.26
CA ALA A 93 -5.09 -29.51 -29.11
C ALA A 93 -6.43 -28.92 -28.68
N THR A 94 -7.53 -29.69 -28.86
CA THR A 94 -8.86 -29.29 -28.43
C THR A 94 -9.37 -30.25 -27.34
N MET A 95 -9.83 -29.70 -26.22
CA MET A 95 -10.56 -30.40 -25.18
C MET A 95 -12.07 -30.30 -25.49
N THR A 96 -12.77 -31.43 -25.48
CA THR A 96 -14.22 -31.44 -25.67
C THR A 96 -14.92 -32.00 -24.45
N VAL A 97 -15.91 -31.28 -23.95
CA VAL A 97 -16.76 -31.70 -22.85
C VAL A 97 -18.20 -31.83 -23.35
N THR A 98 -18.83 -32.93 -23.06
CA THR A 98 -20.20 -33.25 -23.49
C THR A 98 -21.01 -33.66 -22.27
N ALA A 99 -22.18 -33.07 -22.12
CA ALA A 99 -23.16 -33.40 -21.10
C ALA A 99 -24.22 -34.36 -21.67
N SER A 100 -24.81 -35.23 -20.81
CA SER A 100 -25.81 -36.23 -21.24
C SER A 100 -27.14 -35.61 -21.72
N ASP A 101 -27.36 -34.32 -21.42
CA ASP A 101 -28.49 -33.52 -21.94
C ASP A 101 -28.25 -32.96 -23.35
N GLY A 102 -27.09 -33.23 -23.93
CA GLY A 102 -26.69 -32.80 -25.27
C GLY A 102 -25.89 -31.51 -25.33
N ALA A 103 -25.71 -30.82 -24.21
CA ALA A 103 -24.85 -29.61 -24.14
C ALA A 103 -23.38 -30.00 -24.42
N LYS A 104 -22.66 -29.10 -25.12
CA LYS A 104 -21.24 -29.28 -25.46
C LYS A 104 -20.46 -27.99 -25.23
N ALA A 105 -19.26 -28.15 -24.71
CA ALA A 105 -18.25 -27.08 -24.61
C ALA A 105 -16.95 -27.59 -25.22
N ALA A 106 -16.18 -26.70 -25.85
CA ALA A 106 -14.88 -27.02 -26.38
C ALA A 106 -13.90 -25.91 -26.06
N VAL A 107 -12.71 -26.29 -25.64
CA VAL A 107 -11.55 -25.37 -25.39
C VAL A 107 -10.51 -25.70 -26.45
N LYS A 108 -10.14 -24.68 -27.22
CA LYS A 108 -9.27 -24.85 -28.40
C LYS A 108 -7.88 -24.29 -28.12
N ASP A 109 -6.95 -24.64 -28.97
CA ASP A 109 -5.56 -24.18 -28.92
C ASP A 109 -4.91 -24.41 -27.54
N ILE A 110 -5.12 -25.59 -26.97
CA ILE A 110 -4.51 -25.99 -25.70
C ILE A 110 -3.11 -26.51 -25.98
N LEU A 111 -2.12 -26.01 -25.22
CA LEU A 111 -0.77 -26.55 -25.16
C LEU A 111 -0.54 -27.30 -23.84
N VAL A 112 0.48 -28.13 -23.79
CA VAL A 112 0.87 -28.83 -22.56
C VAL A 112 2.31 -28.47 -22.21
N GLY A 113 2.54 -27.94 -21.03
CA GLY A 113 3.84 -27.45 -20.59
C GLY A 113 3.95 -27.25 -19.09
N GLU A 114 4.69 -26.26 -18.66
CA GLU A 114 4.80 -25.89 -17.25
C GLU A 114 3.85 -24.75 -16.90
N VAL A 115 3.09 -24.89 -15.84
CA VAL A 115 2.17 -23.85 -15.35
C VAL A 115 2.63 -23.36 -13.99
N TRP A 116 2.81 -22.06 -13.86
CA TRP A 116 3.22 -21.41 -12.63
C TRP A 116 2.24 -20.32 -12.20
N MET A 117 1.87 -20.28 -10.93
CA MET A 117 1.09 -19.17 -10.40
C MET A 117 2.01 -18.00 -10.04
N ALA A 118 1.64 -16.80 -10.49
CA ALA A 118 2.30 -15.54 -10.12
C ALA A 118 1.35 -14.70 -9.28
N SER A 119 1.73 -14.39 -8.04
CA SER A 119 0.91 -13.60 -7.14
C SER A 119 1.74 -12.61 -6.33
N GLY A 120 1.06 -11.62 -5.74
CA GLY A 120 1.69 -10.53 -5.00
C GLY A 120 1.05 -9.19 -5.24
N GLN A 121 1.84 -8.13 -5.03
CA GLN A 121 1.34 -6.75 -5.14
C GLN A 121 1.87 -6.03 -6.40
N SER A 122 1.93 -4.71 -6.36
CA SER A 122 2.20 -3.82 -7.49
C SER A 122 3.44 -4.20 -8.33
N ASN A 123 4.52 -4.65 -7.71
CA ASN A 123 5.71 -5.08 -8.47
C ASN A 123 5.42 -6.32 -9.32
N MET A 124 4.61 -7.28 -8.85
CA MET A 124 4.16 -8.43 -9.62
C MET A 124 3.11 -8.04 -10.67
N GLN A 125 2.25 -7.08 -10.36
CA GLN A 125 1.22 -6.60 -11.30
C GLN A 125 1.78 -5.72 -12.42
N TRP A 126 2.98 -5.17 -12.26
CA TRP A 126 3.60 -4.26 -13.23
C TRP A 126 3.76 -4.92 -14.59
N ILE A 127 3.27 -4.25 -15.65
CA ILE A 127 3.27 -4.84 -16.99
C ILE A 127 4.61 -4.70 -17.72
N ALA A 128 4.93 -5.68 -18.54
CA ALA A 128 6.19 -5.78 -19.25
C ALA A 128 6.45 -4.60 -20.22
N GLY A 129 5.42 -4.14 -20.91
CA GLY A 129 5.51 -3.02 -21.83
C GLY A 129 5.86 -1.65 -21.19
N LYS A 130 5.76 -1.56 -19.85
CA LYS A 130 6.12 -0.36 -19.05
C LYS A 130 7.36 -0.57 -18.18
N SER A 131 8.23 -1.52 -18.52
CA SER A 131 9.40 -1.90 -17.73
C SER A 131 10.60 -2.25 -18.61
N ASN A 132 11.75 -2.54 -17.98
CA ASN A 132 12.95 -2.99 -18.68
C ASN A 132 12.82 -4.42 -19.27
N VAL A 133 11.75 -5.16 -18.97
CA VAL A 133 11.40 -6.43 -19.60
C VAL A 133 11.00 -6.26 -21.06
N LYS A 134 10.80 -5.05 -21.52
CA LYS A 134 10.54 -4.72 -22.93
C LYS A 134 11.59 -5.36 -23.88
N ALA A 135 12.84 -5.45 -23.49
CA ALA A 135 13.87 -6.13 -24.29
C ALA A 135 13.54 -7.62 -24.50
N ILE A 136 13.03 -8.31 -23.50
CA ILE A 136 12.56 -9.70 -23.61
C ILE A 136 11.35 -9.79 -24.56
N VAL A 137 10.42 -8.84 -24.46
CA VAL A 137 9.25 -8.77 -25.35
C VAL A 137 9.70 -8.67 -26.81
N GLU A 138 10.68 -7.80 -27.10
CA GLU A 138 11.20 -7.65 -28.46
C GLU A 138 11.90 -8.93 -28.94
N GLN A 139 12.69 -9.61 -28.09
CA GLN A 139 13.32 -10.90 -28.44
C GLN A 139 12.26 -11.97 -28.76
N LEU A 140 11.20 -12.07 -27.98
CA LEU A 140 10.12 -13.03 -28.21
C LEU A 140 9.36 -12.74 -29.51
N LYS A 141 9.15 -11.47 -29.85
CA LYS A 141 8.52 -11.06 -31.11
C LYS A 141 9.42 -11.33 -32.33
N GLN A 142 10.69 -11.04 -32.21
CA GLN A 142 11.66 -11.28 -33.28
C GLN A 142 11.78 -12.79 -33.57
N ALA A 143 11.88 -13.61 -32.52
CA ALA A 143 11.89 -15.06 -32.66
C ALA A 143 10.63 -15.59 -33.37
N ALA A 144 9.47 -14.99 -33.12
CA ALA A 144 8.22 -15.32 -33.81
C ALA A 144 8.25 -14.96 -35.30
N GLY A 145 8.84 -13.83 -35.65
CA GLY A 145 9.01 -13.40 -37.03
C GLY A 145 9.98 -14.31 -37.80
N ASP A 146 11.10 -14.67 -37.20
CA ASP A 146 12.14 -15.55 -37.79
C ASP A 146 11.66 -17.00 -37.96
N ALA A 147 10.74 -17.47 -37.11
CA ALA A 147 10.17 -18.83 -37.15
C ALA A 147 8.92 -18.96 -38.05
N GLY A 148 8.65 -17.99 -38.90
CA GLY A 148 7.49 -18.03 -39.81
C GLY A 148 6.13 -17.82 -39.11
N GLY A 149 6.09 -17.10 -38.02
CA GLY A 149 4.88 -16.70 -37.33
C GLY A 149 4.52 -17.49 -36.07
N THR A 150 5.35 -18.45 -35.64
CA THR A 150 5.13 -19.15 -34.37
C THR A 150 5.79 -18.40 -33.22
N SER A 151 5.01 -17.71 -32.39
CA SER A 151 5.51 -17.09 -31.15
C SER A 151 6.04 -18.14 -30.17
N ALA A 152 7.01 -17.78 -29.34
CA ALA A 152 7.37 -18.63 -28.21
C ALA A 152 6.11 -19.02 -27.40
N PRO A 153 5.93 -20.30 -27.06
CA PRO A 153 4.72 -20.76 -26.41
C PRO A 153 4.66 -20.37 -24.92
N ILE A 154 4.68 -19.07 -24.66
CA ILE A 154 4.52 -18.49 -23.32
C ILE A 154 3.17 -17.76 -23.30
N ARG A 155 2.30 -18.12 -22.36
CA ARG A 155 0.96 -17.55 -22.24
C ARG A 155 0.68 -17.15 -20.79
N GLU A 156 -0.06 -16.05 -20.60
CA GLU A 156 -0.52 -15.61 -19.28
C GLU A 156 -2.05 -15.64 -19.22
N PHE A 157 -2.59 -16.32 -18.22
CA PHE A 157 -3.98 -16.18 -17.80
C PHE A 157 -4.03 -15.12 -16.70
N LYS A 158 -4.64 -13.99 -16.96
CA LYS A 158 -4.75 -12.91 -16.02
C LYS A 158 -6.12 -12.88 -15.37
N VAL A 159 -6.17 -13.16 -14.05
CA VAL A 159 -7.40 -13.03 -13.29
C VAL A 159 -7.78 -11.56 -13.17
N THR A 160 -8.98 -11.19 -13.64
CA THR A 160 -9.47 -9.82 -13.71
C THR A 160 -10.50 -9.46 -12.64
N ASN A 161 -10.90 -10.39 -11.77
CA ASN A 161 -11.79 -10.11 -10.65
C ASN A 161 -11.25 -8.96 -9.79
N TYR A 162 -12.03 -7.89 -9.70
CA TYR A 162 -11.59 -6.66 -9.00
C TYR A 162 -11.95 -6.65 -7.53
N PHE A 163 -13.00 -7.34 -7.16
CA PHE A 163 -13.57 -7.24 -5.82
C PHE A 163 -12.96 -8.26 -4.87
N ALA A 164 -12.59 -7.80 -3.69
CA ALA A 164 -12.33 -8.66 -2.57
C ALA A 164 -13.66 -9.20 -2.03
N HIS A 165 -13.67 -10.45 -1.60
CA HIS A 165 -14.85 -11.14 -1.10
C HIS A 165 -14.61 -11.69 0.29
N LEU A 166 -15.59 -11.54 1.17
CA LEU A 166 -15.55 -12.14 2.50
C LEU A 166 -15.59 -13.67 2.45
N HIS A 167 -16.29 -14.21 1.47
CA HIS A 167 -16.40 -15.65 1.22
C HIS A 167 -15.76 -16.02 -0.11
N PRO A 168 -15.20 -17.25 -0.23
CA PRO A 168 -14.66 -17.74 -1.49
C PRO A 168 -15.70 -17.73 -2.60
N ILE A 169 -15.34 -17.20 -3.76
CA ILE A 169 -16.14 -17.31 -4.98
C ILE A 169 -15.60 -18.44 -5.86
N ASP A 170 -16.45 -19.02 -6.68
CA ASP A 170 -16.12 -20.18 -7.51
C ASP A 170 -15.77 -19.83 -8.96
N HIS A 171 -16.09 -18.61 -9.40
CA HIS A 171 -15.88 -18.16 -10.78
C HIS A 171 -14.81 -17.08 -10.85
N ALA A 172 -13.92 -17.21 -11.83
CA ALA A 172 -12.94 -16.19 -12.16
C ALA A 172 -13.22 -15.62 -13.55
N ASP A 173 -13.02 -14.31 -13.67
CA ASP A 173 -12.92 -13.64 -14.96
C ASP A 173 -11.47 -13.61 -15.41
N GLY A 174 -11.21 -13.90 -16.67
CA GLY A 174 -9.87 -13.87 -17.24
C GLY A 174 -9.80 -14.58 -18.58
N GLU A 175 -8.69 -14.38 -19.25
CA GLU A 175 -8.39 -15.02 -20.52
C GLU A 175 -6.90 -15.34 -20.63
N TRP A 176 -6.55 -16.35 -21.41
CA TRP A 176 -5.16 -16.59 -21.82
C TRP A 176 -4.79 -15.62 -22.94
N SER A 177 -3.58 -15.10 -22.88
CA SER A 177 -3.08 -14.13 -23.84
C SER A 177 -1.62 -14.43 -24.20
N GLN A 178 -1.21 -14.02 -25.38
CA GLN A 178 0.18 -13.89 -25.83
C GLN A 178 0.60 -12.43 -26.08
N ASP A 179 -0.20 -11.45 -25.65
CA ASP A 179 0.25 -10.06 -25.65
C ASP A 179 1.27 -9.82 -24.54
N TYR A 180 2.53 -10.15 -24.83
CA TYR A 180 3.63 -10.03 -23.89
C TYR A 180 3.78 -8.65 -23.25
N HIS A 181 3.28 -7.57 -23.90
CA HIS A 181 3.31 -6.22 -23.30
C HIS A 181 2.44 -6.11 -22.06
N GLN A 182 1.36 -6.86 -21.99
CA GLN A 182 0.39 -6.83 -20.90
C GLN A 182 0.70 -7.82 -19.78
N PHE A 183 1.65 -8.73 -19.98
CA PHE A 183 2.04 -9.71 -18.97
C PHE A 183 2.65 -9.03 -17.75
N SER A 184 2.54 -9.68 -16.60
CA SER A 184 3.38 -9.38 -15.45
C SER A 184 4.85 -9.37 -15.88
N ALA A 185 5.54 -8.25 -15.68
CA ALA A 185 6.93 -8.10 -16.07
C ALA A 185 7.84 -9.14 -15.39
N ILE A 186 7.66 -9.37 -14.08
CA ILE A 186 8.43 -10.37 -13.33
C ILE A 186 8.10 -11.78 -13.81
N ALA A 187 6.81 -12.07 -13.99
CA ALA A 187 6.38 -13.39 -14.41
C ALA A 187 6.83 -13.71 -15.86
N LEU A 188 6.85 -12.73 -16.77
CA LEU A 188 7.38 -12.90 -18.10
C LEU A 188 8.89 -13.17 -18.09
N ALA A 189 9.65 -12.44 -17.29
CA ALA A 189 11.09 -12.68 -17.15
C ALA A 189 11.40 -14.07 -16.56
N PHE A 190 10.59 -14.51 -15.59
CA PHE A 190 10.63 -15.87 -15.05
C PHE A 190 10.32 -16.93 -16.12
N ALA A 191 9.19 -16.78 -16.81
CA ALA A 191 8.75 -17.72 -17.84
C ALA A 191 9.71 -17.80 -19.02
N HIS A 192 10.26 -16.65 -19.45
CA HIS A 192 11.26 -16.60 -20.51
C HIS A 192 12.51 -17.39 -20.14
N LYS A 193 13.04 -17.20 -18.91
CA LYS A 193 14.21 -17.97 -18.45
C LYS A 193 13.93 -19.47 -18.38
N LEU A 194 12.74 -19.87 -17.90
CA LEU A 194 12.33 -21.27 -17.91
C LEU A 194 12.22 -21.83 -19.33
N TYR A 195 11.60 -21.07 -20.25
CA TYR A 195 11.45 -21.49 -21.64
C TYR A 195 12.81 -21.73 -22.30
N GLN A 196 13.77 -20.81 -22.09
CA GLN A 196 15.13 -20.96 -22.63
C GLN A 196 15.84 -22.24 -22.16
N GLU A 197 15.58 -22.67 -20.92
CA GLU A 197 16.25 -23.82 -20.30
C GLU A 197 15.53 -25.16 -20.50
N LEU A 198 14.21 -25.11 -20.71
CA LEU A 198 13.38 -26.32 -20.77
C LEU A 198 12.86 -26.63 -22.16
N GLY A 199 12.71 -25.64 -23.05
CA GLY A 199 12.19 -25.82 -24.41
C GLY A 199 10.74 -26.30 -24.49
N VAL A 200 9.89 -26.03 -23.44
CA VAL A 200 8.48 -26.44 -23.38
C VAL A 200 7.56 -25.24 -23.19
N PRO A 201 6.26 -25.34 -23.56
CA PRO A 201 5.31 -24.27 -23.30
C PRO A 201 5.28 -23.85 -21.82
N ILE A 202 5.14 -22.54 -21.56
CA ILE A 202 5.08 -21.99 -20.21
C ILE A 202 3.78 -21.20 -20.04
N GLY A 203 2.97 -21.61 -19.09
CA GLY A 203 1.75 -20.92 -18.66
C GLY A 203 1.94 -20.17 -17.34
N ILE A 204 1.44 -18.95 -17.26
CA ILE A 204 1.44 -18.14 -16.05
C ILE A 204 -0.02 -17.88 -15.63
N LEU A 205 -0.38 -18.26 -14.41
CA LEU A 205 -1.63 -17.81 -13.77
C LEU A 205 -1.33 -16.55 -12.97
N ASN A 206 -1.64 -15.38 -13.52
CA ASN A 206 -1.41 -14.10 -12.87
C ASN A 206 -2.60 -13.68 -12.01
N CYS A 207 -2.45 -13.83 -10.69
CA CYS A 207 -3.45 -13.43 -9.70
C CYS A 207 -3.08 -12.13 -8.95
N SER A 208 -2.02 -11.40 -9.35
CA SER A 208 -1.49 -10.25 -8.62
C SER A 208 -2.45 -9.06 -8.54
N PHE A 209 -2.33 -8.26 -7.46
CA PHE A 209 -3.10 -7.04 -7.25
C PHE A 209 -2.34 -6.02 -6.39
N SER A 210 -2.33 -4.75 -6.81
CA SER A 210 -1.59 -3.66 -6.15
C SER A 210 -2.10 -3.31 -4.75
N GLN A 211 -1.20 -2.73 -3.93
CA GLN A 211 -1.50 -2.14 -2.62
C GLN A 211 -2.08 -3.13 -1.59
N THR A 212 -1.71 -4.39 -1.66
CA THR A 212 -2.26 -5.47 -0.86
C THR A 212 -1.29 -5.97 0.19
N SER A 213 -1.81 -6.38 1.34
CA SER A 213 -1.07 -7.10 2.37
C SER A 213 -1.02 -8.60 2.07
N ILE A 214 -0.07 -9.32 2.68
CA ILE A 214 0.04 -10.77 2.53
C ILE A 214 -1.17 -11.51 3.11
N GLU A 215 -1.78 -10.95 4.15
CA GLU A 215 -2.96 -11.50 4.82
C GLU A 215 -4.13 -11.68 3.85
N ALA A 216 -4.29 -10.74 2.92
CA ALA A 216 -5.37 -10.79 1.93
C ALA A 216 -5.26 -12.00 0.96
N TRP A 217 -4.05 -12.52 0.76
CA TRP A 217 -3.76 -13.65 -0.12
C TRP A 217 -3.72 -15.00 0.59
N THR A 218 -3.83 -14.97 1.91
CA THR A 218 -3.74 -16.17 2.74
C THR A 218 -5.14 -16.73 2.99
N PRO A 219 -5.44 -17.99 2.62
CA PRO A 219 -6.73 -18.60 2.92
C PRO A 219 -6.91 -18.86 4.42
N ARG A 220 -8.15 -18.92 4.90
CA ARG A 220 -8.48 -19.28 6.29
C ARG A 220 -7.74 -20.53 6.77
N ALA A 221 -7.57 -21.52 5.90
CA ALA A 221 -6.87 -22.76 6.21
C ALA A 221 -5.41 -22.53 6.65
N GLY A 222 -4.78 -21.46 6.18
CA GLY A 222 -3.41 -21.10 6.56
C GLY A 222 -3.27 -20.62 8.00
N TYR A 223 -4.31 -19.99 8.55
CA TYR A 223 -4.32 -19.52 9.93
C TYR A 223 -4.80 -20.58 10.91
N ARG A 224 -5.69 -21.48 10.48
CA ARG A 224 -6.36 -22.46 11.35
C ARG A 224 -5.34 -23.31 12.12
N ASN A 225 -5.53 -23.39 13.45
CA ASN A 225 -4.68 -24.16 14.36
C ASN A 225 -3.19 -23.78 14.29
N SER A 226 -2.88 -22.52 13.98
CA SER A 226 -1.51 -22.04 14.03
C SER A 226 -1.02 -21.93 15.48
N THR A 227 0.23 -22.30 15.72
CA THR A 227 0.91 -22.08 17.00
C THR A 227 1.50 -20.68 17.12
N ARG A 228 1.58 -19.93 16.03
CA ARG A 228 2.18 -18.61 15.94
C ARG A 228 1.18 -17.52 16.37
N ASP A 229 1.62 -16.61 17.23
CA ASP A 229 0.72 -15.67 17.90
C ASP A 229 0.06 -14.68 16.95
N TYR A 230 0.77 -14.17 15.95
CA TYR A 230 0.18 -13.30 14.93
C TYR A 230 -0.92 -14.01 14.15
N ASN A 231 -0.67 -15.25 13.75
CA ASN A 231 -1.66 -16.04 13.01
C ASN A 231 -2.89 -16.38 13.86
N LYS A 232 -2.73 -16.61 15.16
CA LYS A 232 -3.87 -16.78 16.10
C LYS A 232 -4.73 -15.52 16.17
N MET A 233 -4.09 -14.35 16.20
CA MET A 233 -4.79 -13.07 16.19
C MET A 233 -5.64 -12.90 14.93
N ILE A 234 -5.10 -13.25 13.76
CA ILE A 234 -5.86 -13.19 12.51
C ILE A 234 -6.98 -14.25 12.51
N GLU A 235 -6.72 -15.47 12.98
CA GLU A 235 -7.75 -16.51 13.08
C GLU A 235 -8.92 -16.06 13.96
N ALA A 236 -8.64 -15.46 15.11
CA ALA A 236 -9.67 -14.91 15.99
C ALA A 236 -10.56 -13.87 15.26
N LYS A 237 -9.96 -12.96 14.51
CA LYS A 237 -10.71 -12.01 13.68
C LYS A 237 -11.56 -12.70 12.61
N LEU A 238 -11.05 -13.74 11.99
CA LEU A 238 -11.79 -14.50 10.98
C LEU A 238 -12.98 -15.25 11.59
N LEU A 239 -12.88 -15.73 12.83
CA LEU A 239 -13.99 -16.34 13.56
C LEU A 239 -15.12 -15.33 13.82
N GLU A 240 -14.80 -14.07 14.09
CA GLU A 240 -15.80 -12.99 14.21
C GLU A 240 -16.61 -12.74 12.93
N THR A 241 -16.10 -13.13 11.77
CA THR A 241 -16.80 -13.00 10.49
C THR A 241 -17.73 -14.16 10.16
N ASP A 242 -17.68 -15.26 10.91
CA ASP A 242 -18.44 -16.48 10.65
C ASP A 242 -19.67 -16.54 11.55
N PRO A 243 -20.90 -16.36 11.01
CA PRO A 243 -22.13 -16.36 11.81
C PRO A 243 -22.39 -17.64 12.62
N ALA A 244 -21.72 -18.75 12.25
CA ALA A 244 -21.88 -20.02 12.96
C ALA A 244 -21.07 -20.08 14.28
N THR A 245 -20.14 -19.15 14.50
CA THR A 245 -19.22 -19.18 15.65
C THR A 245 -19.75 -18.46 16.88
N PRO A 246 -19.36 -18.90 18.08
CA PRO A 246 -19.63 -18.14 19.32
C PRO A 246 -18.95 -16.76 19.32
N GLU A 247 -17.75 -16.66 18.72
CA GLU A 247 -16.97 -15.43 18.60
C GLU A 247 -17.76 -14.36 17.82
N HIS A 248 -18.38 -14.73 16.71
CA HIS A 248 -19.25 -13.85 15.96
C HIS A 248 -20.38 -13.31 16.81
N LYS A 249 -21.12 -14.20 17.48
CA LYS A 249 -22.26 -13.80 18.33
C LYS A 249 -21.83 -12.85 19.44
N LYS A 250 -20.71 -13.15 20.09
CA LYS A 250 -20.14 -12.32 21.16
C LYS A 250 -19.72 -10.95 20.65
N ALA A 251 -18.96 -10.90 19.57
CA ALA A 251 -18.46 -9.66 18.98
C ALA A 251 -19.58 -8.75 18.51
N TRP A 252 -20.57 -9.31 17.81
CA TRP A 252 -21.73 -8.55 17.32
C TRP A 252 -22.63 -8.05 18.47
N SER A 253 -22.84 -8.85 19.51
CA SER A 253 -23.59 -8.38 20.69
C SER A 253 -22.90 -7.20 21.38
N ALA A 254 -21.58 -7.25 21.52
CA ALA A 254 -20.80 -6.14 22.08
C ALA A 254 -20.83 -4.90 21.17
N PHE A 255 -20.72 -5.09 19.86
CA PHE A 255 -20.82 -4.00 18.89
C PHE A 255 -22.18 -3.32 18.93
N TYR A 256 -23.29 -4.06 18.95
CA TYR A 256 -24.62 -3.48 19.07
C TYR A 256 -24.77 -2.70 20.38
N ALA A 257 -24.27 -3.24 21.49
CA ALA A 257 -24.32 -2.51 22.75
C ALA A 257 -23.60 -1.16 22.64
N SER A 258 -22.43 -1.11 21.99
CA SER A 258 -21.66 0.12 21.80
C SER A 258 -22.36 1.14 20.88
N ILE A 259 -23.02 0.68 19.82
CA ILE A 259 -23.85 1.54 18.96
C ILE A 259 -25.03 2.14 19.74
N MET A 260 -25.75 1.30 20.48
CA MET A 260 -26.91 1.76 21.26
C MET A 260 -26.52 2.77 22.35
N ASP A 261 -25.36 2.57 22.99
CA ASP A 261 -24.82 3.50 23.96
C ASP A 261 -24.50 4.86 23.30
N ALA A 262 -23.82 4.87 22.16
CA ALA A 262 -23.53 6.09 21.41
C ALA A 262 -24.81 6.81 20.96
N VAL A 263 -25.83 6.07 20.51
CA VAL A 263 -27.15 6.64 20.16
C VAL A 263 -27.80 7.28 21.36
N GLN A 264 -27.77 6.62 22.53
CA GLN A 264 -28.34 7.19 23.77
C GLN A 264 -27.59 8.44 24.24
N GLN A 265 -26.27 8.45 24.13
CA GLN A 265 -25.46 9.64 24.45
C GLN A 265 -25.82 10.79 23.50
N ASN A 266 -25.91 10.52 22.21
CA ASN A 266 -26.29 11.54 21.22
C ASN A 266 -27.72 12.07 21.43
N GLN A 267 -28.66 11.22 21.87
CA GLN A 267 -29.99 11.67 22.23
C GLN A 267 -29.95 12.68 23.39
N LYS A 268 -29.17 12.41 24.45
CA LYS A 268 -28.97 13.32 25.56
C LYS A 268 -28.35 14.65 25.13
N ILE A 269 -27.39 14.61 24.22
CA ILE A 269 -26.74 15.80 23.66
C ILE A 269 -27.75 16.64 22.86
N ALA A 270 -28.55 15.99 22.00
CA ALA A 270 -29.61 16.64 21.26
C ALA A 270 -30.68 17.23 22.19
N ASP A 271 -31.08 16.48 23.24
CA ASP A 271 -32.07 16.93 24.23
C ASP A 271 -31.57 18.13 25.01
N ALA A 272 -30.28 18.28 25.20
CA ALA A 272 -29.67 19.46 25.80
C ALA A 272 -29.47 20.63 24.80
N GLY A 273 -29.92 20.51 23.56
CA GLY A 273 -29.73 21.54 22.51
C GLY A 273 -28.27 21.70 22.05
N LYS A 274 -27.42 20.71 22.35
CA LYS A 274 -26.00 20.68 21.97
C LYS A 274 -25.81 19.92 20.65
N ASN A 275 -24.61 20.03 20.08
CA ASN A 275 -24.24 19.45 18.76
C ASN A 275 -22.91 18.73 18.75
N ASP A 276 -22.27 18.57 19.89
CA ASP A 276 -21.03 17.83 20.10
C ASP A 276 -21.28 16.32 20.15
N PHE A 277 -21.92 15.79 19.10
CA PHE A 277 -22.31 14.39 19.00
C PHE A 277 -21.09 13.45 19.01
N VAL A 278 -21.23 12.37 19.77
CA VAL A 278 -20.26 11.27 19.78
C VAL A 278 -20.35 10.51 18.45
N PRO A 279 -19.23 10.27 17.76
CA PRO A 279 -19.23 9.45 16.56
C PRO A 279 -19.74 8.04 16.86
N LEU A 280 -20.60 7.50 15.99
CA LEU A 280 -20.96 6.09 16.09
C LEU A 280 -19.73 5.22 15.82
N PRO A 281 -19.51 4.15 16.59
CA PRO A 281 -18.35 3.27 16.43
C PRO A 281 -18.47 2.34 15.21
N THR A 282 -18.96 2.84 14.08
CA THR A 282 -19.16 2.08 12.83
C THR A 282 -17.85 1.53 12.23
N SER A 283 -16.71 2.09 12.62
CA SER A 283 -15.40 1.55 12.26
C SER A 283 -15.02 0.28 13.02
N GLN A 284 -15.72 -0.03 14.10
CA GLN A 284 -15.50 -1.18 14.99
C GLN A 284 -16.40 -2.37 14.66
N VAL A 285 -16.99 -2.40 13.47
CA VAL A 285 -17.80 -3.55 13.02
C VAL A 285 -17.00 -4.83 13.19
N PRO A 286 -17.55 -5.87 13.85
CA PRO A 286 -16.85 -7.13 14.07
C PRO A 286 -16.34 -7.74 12.77
N GLY A 287 -15.12 -8.26 12.82
CA GLY A 287 -14.44 -8.76 11.64
C GLY A 287 -13.98 -7.71 10.64
N ASN A 288 -14.36 -6.46 10.79
CA ASN A 288 -14.05 -5.22 10.03
C ASN A 288 -13.16 -5.41 8.78
N MET A 289 -13.59 -6.28 7.88
CA MET A 289 -12.89 -6.59 6.64
C MET A 289 -13.50 -5.77 5.51
N LYS A 290 -12.84 -4.68 5.14
CA LYS A 290 -13.39 -3.66 4.20
C LYS A 290 -12.53 -3.44 2.97
N SER A 291 -11.34 -4.06 2.91
CA SER A 291 -10.35 -3.68 1.93
C SER A 291 -9.57 -4.88 1.37
N ASN A 292 -8.92 -4.64 0.26
CA ASN A 292 -7.94 -5.53 -0.35
C ASN A 292 -6.67 -5.78 0.51
N ARG A 293 -6.65 -5.33 1.76
CA ARG A 293 -5.60 -5.60 2.76
C ARG A 293 -6.06 -6.56 3.85
N ASP A 294 -7.36 -6.81 3.94
CA ASP A 294 -7.91 -7.67 4.98
C ASP A 294 -7.70 -9.14 4.66
N ALA A 295 -7.58 -9.95 5.72
CA ALA A 295 -7.25 -11.37 5.60
C ALA A 295 -8.25 -12.11 4.70
N THR A 296 -7.73 -12.97 3.86
CA THR A 296 -8.44 -13.87 2.94
C THR A 296 -9.14 -13.24 1.71
N TRP A 297 -9.37 -11.94 1.69
CA TRP A 297 -10.25 -11.31 0.69
C TRP A 297 -9.81 -11.51 -0.75
N LEU A 298 -8.53 -11.33 -1.05
CA LEU A 298 -8.03 -11.54 -2.42
C LEU A 298 -7.81 -13.03 -2.74
N PHE A 299 -7.49 -13.83 -1.72
CA PHE A 299 -7.52 -15.26 -1.90
C PHE A 299 -8.91 -15.72 -2.36
N ASN A 300 -9.96 -15.29 -1.65
CA ASN A 300 -11.33 -15.64 -1.95
C ASN A 300 -11.77 -15.20 -3.35
N ALA A 301 -11.33 -14.01 -3.80
CA ALA A 301 -11.75 -13.42 -5.08
C ALA A 301 -10.90 -13.88 -6.28
N ARG A 302 -9.59 -14.12 -6.08
CA ARG A 302 -8.65 -14.26 -7.20
C ARG A 302 -7.94 -15.61 -7.29
N LEU A 303 -7.67 -16.26 -6.13
CA LEU A 303 -7.01 -17.55 -6.13
C LEU A 303 -8.02 -18.70 -6.03
N ASN A 304 -8.99 -18.58 -5.13
CA ASN A 304 -9.96 -19.65 -4.94
C ASN A 304 -10.65 -20.09 -6.23
N PRO A 305 -11.08 -19.20 -7.14
CA PRO A 305 -11.77 -19.60 -8.37
C PRO A 305 -10.91 -20.39 -9.36
N VAL A 306 -9.58 -20.30 -9.27
CA VAL A 306 -8.66 -21.04 -10.15
C VAL A 306 -8.13 -22.31 -9.52
N ILE A 307 -8.47 -22.61 -8.27
CA ILE A 307 -8.11 -23.86 -7.60
C ILE A 307 -9.18 -24.94 -7.91
N PRO A 308 -8.77 -26.16 -8.30
CA PRO A 308 -7.42 -26.75 -8.24
C PRO A 308 -6.70 -26.84 -9.59
N TYR A 309 -6.65 -25.79 -10.40
CA TYR A 309 -5.87 -25.85 -11.64
C TYR A 309 -4.46 -26.37 -11.38
N ALA A 310 -4.02 -27.35 -12.17
CA ALA A 310 -2.72 -27.97 -11.94
C ALA A 310 -1.60 -26.98 -12.21
N ILE A 311 -0.73 -26.79 -11.23
CA ILE A 311 0.43 -25.90 -11.30
C ILE A 311 1.69 -26.61 -10.79
N CYS A 312 2.84 -26.33 -11.41
CA CYS A 312 4.13 -26.80 -10.95
C CYS A 312 4.53 -26.14 -9.62
N GLY A 313 4.21 -24.86 -9.47
CA GLY A 313 4.53 -24.09 -8.28
C GLY A 313 4.03 -22.66 -8.34
N ALA A 314 4.45 -21.84 -7.38
CA ALA A 314 4.06 -20.44 -7.29
C ALA A 314 5.28 -19.53 -7.12
N ILE A 315 5.19 -18.32 -7.67
CA ILE A 315 6.12 -17.22 -7.43
C ILE A 315 5.40 -16.05 -6.73
N TRP A 316 6.06 -15.50 -5.70
CA TRP A 316 5.49 -14.48 -4.82
C TRP A 316 6.34 -13.23 -4.72
N ASN A 317 5.73 -12.06 -5.02
CA ASN A 317 6.39 -10.76 -4.85
C ASN A 317 5.48 -9.77 -4.12
N GLN A 318 5.70 -9.66 -2.82
CA GLN A 318 4.94 -8.75 -1.96
C GLN A 318 5.81 -8.36 -0.75
N GLY A 319 5.47 -7.28 -0.05
CA GLY A 319 6.12 -6.91 1.20
C GLY A 319 5.84 -5.48 1.65
N TYR A 320 5.82 -4.49 0.76
CA TYR A 320 5.75 -3.08 1.12
C TYR A 320 4.55 -2.74 2.05
N ALA A 321 3.40 -3.35 1.84
CA ALA A 321 2.23 -3.10 2.67
C ALA A 321 2.34 -3.71 4.09
N ASN A 322 3.33 -4.58 4.34
CA ASN A 322 3.56 -5.26 5.61
C ASN A 322 4.83 -4.79 6.33
N THR A 323 5.51 -3.74 5.84
CA THR A 323 6.77 -3.26 6.45
C THR A 323 6.62 -2.89 7.92
N ALA A 324 5.49 -2.30 8.31
CA ALA A 324 5.22 -1.95 9.70
C ALA A 324 5.16 -3.16 10.65
N GLY A 325 4.84 -4.35 10.13
CA GLY A 325 4.80 -5.60 10.90
C GLY A 325 6.18 -6.22 11.18
N GLY A 326 7.24 -5.74 10.50
CA GLY A 326 8.60 -6.20 10.71
C GLY A 326 8.72 -7.73 10.64
N ILE A 327 9.22 -8.32 11.73
CA ILE A 327 9.51 -9.76 11.83
C ILE A 327 8.25 -10.67 11.70
N THR A 328 7.03 -10.14 11.93
CA THR A 328 5.80 -10.93 11.78
C THR A 328 5.59 -11.43 10.35
N TYR A 329 6.30 -10.86 9.38
CA TYR A 329 6.26 -11.33 8.01
C TYR A 329 6.71 -12.79 7.85
N TYR A 330 7.57 -13.29 8.75
CA TYR A 330 7.91 -14.70 8.86
C TYR A 330 6.67 -15.59 9.11
N GLU A 331 5.85 -15.20 10.09
CA GLU A 331 4.62 -15.94 10.41
C GLU A 331 3.60 -15.87 9.25
N ASN A 332 3.53 -14.73 8.61
CA ASN A 332 2.66 -14.51 7.45
C ASN A 332 3.03 -15.41 6.27
N LEU A 333 4.32 -15.56 5.95
CA LEU A 333 4.77 -16.48 4.90
C LEU A 333 4.45 -17.93 5.23
N HIS A 334 4.60 -18.34 6.49
CA HIS A 334 4.16 -19.66 6.93
C HIS A 334 2.67 -19.90 6.72
N ALA A 335 1.82 -18.93 7.08
CA ALA A 335 0.38 -19.03 6.89
C ALA A 335 0.00 -19.09 5.41
N LEU A 336 0.60 -18.22 4.59
CA LEU A 336 0.37 -18.17 3.14
C LEU A 336 0.71 -19.50 2.49
N ILE A 337 1.94 -19.97 2.67
CA ILE A 337 2.45 -21.18 2.01
C ILE A 337 1.69 -22.42 2.47
N ARG A 338 1.49 -22.57 3.80
CA ARG A 338 0.67 -23.65 4.35
C ARG A 338 -0.75 -23.61 3.79
N GLY A 339 -1.35 -22.42 3.73
CA GLY A 339 -2.70 -22.24 3.25
C GLY A 339 -2.86 -22.61 1.78
N TRP A 340 -1.95 -22.17 0.91
CA TRP A 340 -1.94 -22.53 -0.50
C TRP A 340 -1.78 -24.04 -0.69
N ARG A 341 -0.82 -24.68 -0.01
CA ARG A 341 -0.62 -26.13 -0.05
C ARG A 341 -1.86 -26.93 0.32
N LEU A 342 -2.53 -26.51 1.40
CA LEU A 342 -3.79 -27.14 1.83
C LEU A 342 -4.90 -26.97 0.78
N ARG A 343 -4.99 -25.81 0.14
CA ARG A 343 -6.03 -25.54 -0.85
C ARG A 343 -5.79 -26.24 -2.20
N TRP A 344 -4.54 -26.38 -2.63
CA TRP A 344 -4.18 -27.19 -3.81
C TRP A 344 -4.11 -28.69 -3.53
N GLY A 345 -4.20 -29.10 -2.26
CA GLY A 345 -4.03 -30.51 -1.90
C GLY A 345 -2.62 -31.05 -2.17
N ASN A 346 -1.63 -30.16 -2.22
CA ASN A 346 -0.23 -30.49 -2.47
C ASN A 346 0.66 -29.96 -1.34
N PRO A 347 1.05 -30.81 -0.36
CA PRO A 347 1.87 -30.40 0.78
C PRO A 347 3.29 -29.96 0.36
N GLU A 348 3.76 -30.38 -0.79
CA GLU A 348 5.09 -30.07 -1.32
C GLU A 348 5.06 -28.98 -2.42
N LEU A 349 3.92 -28.32 -2.65
CA LEU A 349 3.81 -27.26 -3.65
C LEU A 349 4.93 -26.26 -3.48
N PRO A 350 5.83 -26.10 -4.48
CA PRO A 350 6.92 -25.16 -4.42
C PRO A 350 6.42 -23.72 -4.40
N VAL A 351 6.99 -22.90 -3.51
CA VAL A 351 6.69 -21.47 -3.44
C VAL A 351 8.02 -20.70 -3.37
N TYR A 352 8.34 -19.94 -4.42
CA TYR A 352 9.52 -19.11 -4.46
C TYR A 352 9.15 -17.66 -4.25
N PHE A 353 9.85 -16.98 -3.33
CA PHE A 353 9.52 -15.62 -2.92
C PHE A 353 10.73 -14.70 -2.90
N HIS A 354 10.45 -13.41 -2.96
CA HIS A 354 11.49 -12.40 -2.88
C HIS A 354 11.78 -11.98 -1.44
N GLN A 355 13.06 -11.83 -1.12
CA GLN A 355 13.45 -10.96 -0.01
C GLN A 355 13.25 -9.50 -0.45
N PHE A 356 12.62 -8.74 0.41
CA PHE A 356 12.30 -7.35 0.12
C PHE A 356 13.55 -6.51 -0.15
N TYR A 357 13.47 -5.65 -1.14
CA TYR A 357 14.57 -4.78 -1.57
C TYR A 357 14.73 -3.57 -0.62
N SER A 358 15.80 -2.79 -0.83
CA SER A 358 16.00 -1.52 -0.13
C SER A 358 15.37 -0.39 -0.96
N PRO A 359 14.20 0.16 -0.56
CA PRO A 359 13.65 1.31 -1.25
C PRO A 359 14.52 2.55 -0.98
N GLY A 360 15.00 3.19 -2.03
CA GLY A 360 15.76 4.42 -1.89
C GLY A 360 15.80 5.17 -3.21
N ASN A 361 15.39 6.43 -3.18
CA ASN A 361 15.47 7.31 -4.33
C ASN A 361 16.73 8.16 -4.35
N ASP A 362 17.40 8.27 -3.22
CA ASP A 362 18.55 9.13 -3.03
C ASP A 362 19.62 8.36 -2.28
N ALA A 363 20.65 7.91 -2.98
CA ALA A 363 21.85 7.33 -2.38
C ALA A 363 22.50 8.30 -1.35
N ASP A 364 22.12 9.57 -1.40
CA ASP A 364 22.67 10.65 -0.57
C ASP A 364 21.85 10.95 0.68
N LYS A 365 20.68 10.29 0.90
CA LYS A 365 19.76 10.69 1.98
C LYS A 365 19.29 9.58 2.92
N GLY A 366 19.71 8.35 2.70
CA GLY A 366 19.41 7.26 3.62
C GLY A 366 20.59 6.93 4.52
N PRO A 367 20.36 6.63 5.81
CA PRO A 367 21.43 6.21 6.67
C PRO A 367 21.97 4.85 6.21
N ASN A 368 23.22 4.81 5.80
CA ASN A 368 23.96 3.57 5.55
C ASN A 368 24.38 2.93 6.87
N HIS A 369 23.47 2.82 7.83
CA HIS A 369 23.74 2.26 9.16
C HIS A 369 22.72 1.14 9.49
N PRO A 370 23.05 0.27 10.45
CA PRO A 370 22.12 -0.75 10.92
C PRO A 370 20.84 -0.13 11.46
N GLU A 371 19.72 -0.79 11.19
CA GLU A 371 18.41 -0.44 11.72
C GLU A 371 17.68 -1.70 12.21
N ILE A 372 16.73 -1.54 13.11
CA ILE A 372 15.78 -2.57 13.54
C ILE A 372 14.35 -2.08 13.28
N GLY A 373 13.39 -3.01 13.31
CA GLY A 373 12.00 -2.73 12.99
C GLY A 373 11.74 -2.59 11.49
N GLY A 374 10.50 -2.34 11.14
CA GLY A 374 10.04 -2.01 9.79
C GLY A 374 10.60 -2.90 8.68
N THR A 375 11.17 -2.27 7.67
CA THR A 375 11.71 -2.94 6.48
C THR A 375 12.91 -3.85 6.79
N ALA A 376 13.77 -3.49 7.73
CA ALA A 376 14.94 -4.27 8.10
C ALA A 376 14.52 -5.63 8.71
N GLU A 377 13.61 -5.60 9.68
CA GLU A 377 13.08 -6.83 10.29
C GLU A 377 12.20 -7.64 9.34
N MET A 378 11.47 -6.99 8.43
CA MET A 378 10.72 -7.72 7.42
C MET A 378 11.65 -8.51 6.48
N ARG A 379 12.82 -7.96 6.10
CA ARG A 379 13.84 -8.73 5.37
C ARG A 379 14.36 -9.91 6.17
N LEU A 380 14.60 -9.71 7.47
CA LEU A 380 14.98 -10.79 8.37
C LEU A 380 13.87 -11.86 8.46
N GLY A 381 12.61 -11.46 8.61
CA GLY A 381 11.46 -12.39 8.62
C GLY A 381 11.35 -13.19 7.32
N THR A 382 11.62 -12.55 6.17
CA THR A 382 11.66 -13.24 4.88
C THR A 382 12.82 -14.23 4.80
N TRP A 383 13.99 -13.86 5.32
CA TRP A 383 15.16 -14.74 5.37
C TRP A 383 14.94 -15.95 6.29
N LEU A 384 14.27 -15.77 7.42
CA LEU A 384 13.90 -16.87 8.32
C LEU A 384 12.93 -17.86 7.64
N ALA A 385 12.04 -17.39 6.78
CA ALA A 385 11.05 -18.22 6.10
C ALA A 385 11.65 -19.22 5.09
N ARG A 386 12.96 -19.17 4.83
CA ARG A 386 13.67 -20.19 4.05
C ARG A 386 13.73 -21.57 4.75
N ASP A 387 13.39 -21.66 6.04
CA ASP A 387 13.26 -22.92 6.76
C ASP A 387 12.02 -23.74 6.32
N ILE A 388 11.10 -23.12 5.60
CA ILE A 388 9.91 -23.78 5.07
C ILE A 388 10.35 -24.70 3.91
N PRO A 389 10.09 -26.03 3.99
CA PRO A 389 10.47 -26.96 2.93
C PRO A 389 9.89 -26.57 1.56
N HIS A 390 10.55 -26.92 0.48
CA HIS A 390 10.14 -26.65 -0.91
C HIS A 390 9.91 -25.15 -1.18
N THR A 391 10.75 -24.30 -0.59
CA THR A 391 10.80 -22.87 -0.88
C THR A 391 12.15 -22.44 -1.44
N GLY A 392 12.22 -21.20 -1.94
CA GLY A 392 13.44 -20.54 -2.34
C GLY A 392 13.27 -19.04 -2.24
N MET A 393 14.30 -18.35 -1.75
CA MET A 393 14.29 -16.92 -1.53
C MET A 393 15.22 -16.18 -2.48
N ALA A 394 14.66 -15.40 -3.40
CA ALA A 394 15.43 -14.54 -4.30
C ALA A 394 15.66 -13.17 -3.66
N SER A 395 16.89 -12.86 -3.23
CA SER A 395 17.22 -11.54 -2.68
C SER A 395 17.17 -10.46 -3.76
N GLN A 396 16.56 -9.32 -3.42
CA GLN A 396 16.48 -8.13 -4.25
C GLN A 396 17.22 -6.94 -3.63
N ILE A 397 18.11 -7.19 -2.71
CA ILE A 397 18.78 -6.16 -1.89
C ILE A 397 19.60 -5.17 -2.74
N ASP A 398 20.12 -5.60 -3.87
CA ASP A 398 20.89 -4.82 -4.82
C ASP A 398 20.05 -4.22 -5.96
N ASN A 399 18.76 -4.56 -6.04
CA ASN A 399 17.84 -4.04 -7.06
C ASN A 399 17.14 -2.78 -6.55
N GLN A 400 17.84 -1.67 -6.60
CA GLN A 400 17.40 -0.41 -6.04
C GLN A 400 16.25 0.24 -6.81
N GLY A 401 15.58 1.15 -6.15
CA GLY A 401 14.49 1.92 -6.70
C GLY A 401 13.60 2.53 -5.63
N ALA A 402 12.54 3.23 -6.07
CA ALA A 402 11.45 3.66 -5.21
C ALA A 402 10.60 2.45 -4.75
N ILE A 403 9.36 2.67 -4.35
CA ILE A 403 8.36 1.63 -4.07
C ILE A 403 8.32 0.55 -5.17
N HIS A 404 8.55 0.96 -6.42
CA HIS A 404 8.68 0.08 -7.55
C HIS A 404 10.15 0.07 -8.00
N TYR A 405 10.88 -0.98 -7.65
CA TYR A 405 12.29 -1.11 -8.02
C TYR A 405 12.51 -1.15 -9.53
N GLY A 406 13.70 -0.72 -9.95
CA GLY A 406 14.00 -0.40 -11.34
C GLY A 406 13.95 -1.59 -12.29
N SER A 407 14.60 -2.71 -11.94
CA SER A 407 14.59 -3.89 -12.78
C SER A 407 13.50 -4.88 -12.42
N LYS A 408 12.70 -5.30 -13.39
CA LYS A 408 11.75 -6.43 -13.30
C LYS A 408 12.31 -7.72 -13.92
N VAL A 409 13.42 -7.63 -14.65
CA VAL A 409 14.11 -8.79 -15.22
C VAL A 409 14.76 -9.61 -14.12
N VAL A 410 15.58 -8.98 -13.30
CA VAL A 410 16.36 -9.63 -12.25
C VAL A 410 15.51 -10.46 -11.27
N PRO A 411 14.44 -9.92 -10.69
CA PRO A 411 13.59 -10.71 -9.80
C PRO A 411 12.99 -11.93 -10.48
N GLY A 412 12.53 -11.81 -11.74
CA GLY A 412 12.00 -12.94 -12.48
C GLY A 412 13.07 -14.02 -12.74
N GLN A 413 14.26 -13.62 -13.18
CA GLN A 413 15.37 -14.55 -13.43
C GLN A 413 15.87 -15.23 -12.15
N ARG A 414 16.00 -14.51 -11.03
CA ARG A 414 16.42 -15.09 -9.75
C ARG A 414 15.42 -16.11 -9.21
N LEU A 415 14.11 -15.85 -9.35
CA LEU A 415 13.08 -16.87 -9.02
C LEU A 415 13.20 -18.09 -9.94
N ALA A 416 13.47 -17.88 -11.23
CA ALA A 416 13.66 -19.00 -12.18
C ALA A 416 14.87 -19.87 -11.83
N LEU A 417 15.96 -19.32 -11.27
CA LEU A 417 17.08 -20.10 -10.79
C LEU A 417 16.67 -21.12 -9.72
N HIS A 418 15.83 -20.72 -8.77
CA HIS A 418 15.29 -21.65 -7.76
C HIS A 418 14.43 -22.73 -8.39
N ALA A 419 13.57 -22.38 -9.36
CA ALA A 419 12.77 -23.37 -10.08
C ALA A 419 13.66 -24.35 -10.86
N LEU A 420 14.64 -23.84 -11.61
CA LEU A 420 15.57 -24.66 -12.39
C LEU A 420 16.36 -25.63 -11.52
N LYS A 421 16.88 -25.16 -10.39
CA LYS A 421 17.61 -25.99 -9.42
C LYS A 421 16.71 -27.04 -8.77
N ASN A 422 15.60 -26.62 -8.19
CA ASN A 422 14.83 -27.44 -7.24
C ASN A 422 13.76 -28.30 -7.92
N GLN A 423 13.17 -27.87 -9.04
CA GLN A 423 12.13 -28.59 -9.75
C GLN A 423 12.63 -29.32 -10.97
N TYR A 424 13.65 -28.79 -11.64
CA TYR A 424 14.15 -29.33 -12.91
C TYR A 424 15.55 -29.92 -12.81
N GLY A 425 16.17 -29.93 -11.62
CA GLY A 425 17.47 -30.56 -11.36
C GLY A 425 18.62 -29.95 -12.14
N LYS A 426 18.52 -28.71 -12.61
CA LYS A 426 19.58 -28.03 -13.32
C LYS A 426 20.72 -27.63 -12.37
N ALA A 427 21.95 -27.77 -12.83
CA ALA A 427 23.16 -27.37 -12.09
C ALA A 427 23.36 -25.84 -12.13
N VAL A 428 22.53 -25.10 -11.44
CA VAL A 428 22.59 -23.62 -11.35
C VAL A 428 22.74 -23.17 -9.89
N VAL A 429 23.43 -22.06 -9.67
CA VAL A 429 23.49 -21.38 -8.38
C VAL A 429 22.25 -20.49 -8.27
N ALA A 430 21.43 -20.72 -7.24
CA ALA A 430 20.20 -19.98 -7.04
C ALA A 430 20.24 -19.02 -5.83
N ASP A 431 21.12 -19.31 -4.88
CA ASP A 431 21.26 -18.57 -3.63
C ASP A 431 22.50 -17.70 -3.62
N GLY A 432 22.41 -16.48 -3.12
CA GLY A 432 23.56 -15.64 -2.78
C GLY A 432 24.13 -16.01 -1.41
N PRO A 433 25.26 -15.41 -0.98
CA PRO A 433 25.84 -15.69 0.32
C PRO A 433 24.84 -15.40 1.44
N MET A 434 24.72 -16.33 2.37
CA MET A 434 23.87 -16.23 3.56
C MET A 434 24.71 -16.41 4.81
N PHE A 435 24.44 -15.61 5.83
CA PHE A 435 25.12 -15.75 7.10
C PHE A 435 24.97 -17.18 7.65
N ARG A 436 26.10 -17.81 8.00
CA ARG A 436 26.16 -19.12 8.64
C ARG A 436 26.54 -19.02 10.11
N SER A 437 27.69 -18.39 10.40
CA SER A 437 28.22 -18.25 11.75
C SER A 437 29.28 -17.16 11.82
N TYR A 438 29.64 -16.74 13.02
CA TYR A 438 30.84 -15.97 13.24
C TYR A 438 31.69 -16.51 14.40
N GLU A 439 32.99 -16.21 14.37
CA GLU A 439 33.98 -16.51 15.41
C GLU A 439 34.71 -15.21 15.79
N VAL A 440 34.89 -14.97 17.09
CA VAL A 440 35.67 -13.83 17.59
C VAL A 440 37.12 -14.24 17.77
N LYS A 441 38.08 -13.48 17.19
CA LYS A 441 39.53 -13.67 17.33
C LYS A 441 40.21 -12.35 17.68
N GLY A 442 40.42 -12.14 18.99
CA GLY A 442 40.94 -10.87 19.49
C GLY A 442 39.99 -9.71 19.16
N ASP A 443 40.51 -8.70 18.46
CA ASP A 443 39.74 -7.53 18.01
C ASP A 443 39.04 -7.74 16.64
N GLN A 444 39.03 -8.96 16.11
CA GLN A 444 38.42 -9.31 14.83
C GLN A 444 37.26 -10.28 15.00
N LEU A 445 36.31 -10.16 14.10
CA LEU A 445 35.18 -11.07 13.97
C LEU A 445 35.21 -11.69 12.58
N ILE A 446 35.24 -13.03 12.51
CA ILE A 446 35.29 -13.77 11.24
C ILE A 446 33.91 -14.32 10.94
N VAL A 447 33.27 -13.78 9.92
CA VAL A 447 31.97 -14.22 9.42
C VAL A 447 32.15 -15.28 8.34
N SER A 448 31.43 -16.40 8.47
CA SER A 448 31.37 -17.48 7.48
C SER A 448 29.99 -17.49 6.80
N PHE A 449 29.97 -17.82 5.52
CA PHE A 449 28.74 -17.81 4.73
C PHE A 449 28.45 -19.19 4.12
N ASP A 450 27.14 -19.51 4.00
CA ASP A 450 26.63 -20.53 3.10
C ASP A 450 26.51 -19.93 1.68
N HIS A 451 26.50 -20.79 0.65
CA HIS A 451 26.37 -20.41 -0.77
C HIS A 451 27.48 -19.46 -1.28
N ALA A 452 28.65 -19.58 -0.69
CA ALA A 452 29.84 -18.83 -1.07
C ALA A 452 30.93 -19.73 -1.68
N GLU A 453 30.56 -20.85 -2.27
CA GLU A 453 31.47 -21.78 -2.93
C GLU A 453 32.22 -21.05 -4.05
N GLY A 454 33.54 -21.25 -4.07
CA GLY A 454 34.43 -20.51 -4.98
C GLY A 454 34.88 -19.14 -4.49
N GLY A 455 34.37 -18.71 -3.30
CA GLY A 455 34.74 -17.47 -2.64
C GLY A 455 33.76 -16.35 -2.83
N LEU A 456 33.87 -15.34 -1.94
CA LEU A 456 33.12 -14.11 -2.00
C LEU A 456 33.73 -13.14 -3.03
N VAL A 457 32.88 -12.28 -3.58
CA VAL A 457 33.25 -11.29 -4.60
C VAL A 457 32.74 -9.93 -4.18
N VAL A 458 33.52 -8.89 -4.38
CA VAL A 458 33.10 -7.50 -4.23
C VAL A 458 32.76 -6.95 -5.61
N ALA A 459 31.55 -6.45 -5.77
CA ALA A 459 31.07 -5.91 -7.04
C ALA A 459 30.20 -4.69 -6.84
N GLU A 460 30.20 -3.77 -7.79
CA GLU A 460 29.24 -2.69 -7.83
C GLU A 460 27.94 -3.17 -8.46
N SER A 461 26.82 -2.87 -7.80
CA SER A 461 25.49 -3.18 -8.31
C SER A 461 25.27 -2.55 -9.68
N GLY A 462 24.74 -3.33 -10.62
CA GLY A 462 24.36 -2.84 -11.95
C GLY A 462 23.07 -2.01 -11.97
N SER A 463 22.45 -1.76 -10.81
CA SER A 463 21.21 -1.00 -10.71
C SER A 463 21.43 0.48 -11.01
N ASN A 464 20.96 0.94 -12.15
CA ASN A 464 21.07 2.34 -12.57
C ASN A 464 19.71 3.04 -12.48
N TYR A 465 19.16 3.13 -11.25
CA TYR A 465 17.86 3.76 -11.02
C TYR A 465 17.90 5.29 -11.11
N LEU A 466 19.08 5.91 -11.04
CA LEU A 466 19.22 7.37 -10.92
C LEU A 466 18.90 8.14 -12.21
N ASN A 467 18.73 7.46 -13.34
CA ASN A 467 18.36 8.15 -14.58
C ASN A 467 16.84 8.20 -14.78
N LYS A 468 16.16 9.09 -14.06
CA LYS A 468 14.70 9.33 -14.22
C LYS A 468 14.31 9.87 -15.60
N LYS A 469 15.29 10.32 -16.44
CA LYS A 469 15.03 10.96 -17.73
C LYS A 469 14.97 9.97 -18.88
N ASP A 470 15.52 8.78 -18.71
CA ASP A 470 15.47 7.73 -19.73
C ASP A 470 15.01 6.39 -19.11
N PRO A 471 13.72 6.05 -19.23
CA PRO A 471 13.20 4.76 -18.77
C PRO A 471 13.84 3.55 -19.47
N ALA A 472 14.42 3.73 -20.67
CA ALA A 472 15.13 2.66 -21.38
C ALA A 472 16.55 2.46 -20.82
N ALA A 473 17.14 3.46 -20.19
CA ALA A 473 18.41 3.38 -19.49
C ALA A 473 18.28 2.81 -18.05
N THR A 474 17.08 2.56 -17.56
CA THR A 474 16.82 1.82 -16.32
C THR A 474 17.03 0.32 -16.54
N GLY A 475 18.16 -0.06 -17.13
CA GLY A 475 18.58 -1.45 -17.22
C GLY A 475 19.28 -1.87 -15.94
N PHE A 476 18.98 -3.06 -15.45
CA PHE A 476 19.90 -3.76 -14.56
C PHE A 476 20.97 -4.41 -15.46
N ALA A 477 22.19 -3.92 -15.35
CA ALA A 477 23.35 -4.65 -15.84
C ALA A 477 23.83 -5.61 -14.74
N ASP A 478 24.51 -6.68 -15.13
CA ASP A 478 25.17 -7.55 -14.16
C ASP A 478 26.11 -6.75 -13.27
N PRO A 479 26.22 -7.10 -11.97
CA PRO A 479 27.15 -6.45 -11.07
C PRO A 479 28.58 -6.46 -11.62
N LYS A 480 29.27 -5.35 -11.54
CA LYS A 480 30.64 -5.22 -12.02
C LYS A 480 31.64 -5.59 -10.91
N VAL A 481 32.35 -6.66 -11.08
CA VAL A 481 33.39 -7.08 -10.12
C VAL A 481 34.45 -6.00 -9.99
N ILE A 482 34.78 -5.64 -8.76
CA ILE A 482 35.86 -4.71 -8.43
C ILE A 482 37.16 -5.52 -8.38
N LYS A 483 38.07 -5.25 -9.31
CA LYS A 483 39.40 -5.87 -9.29
C LYS A 483 40.15 -5.44 -8.02
N ASP A 484 40.74 -6.39 -7.32
CA ASP A 484 41.42 -6.17 -6.05
C ASP A 484 40.52 -5.53 -4.95
N GLY A 485 39.19 -5.84 -5.01
CA GLY A 485 38.20 -5.25 -4.15
C GLY A 485 38.05 -5.88 -2.76
N ALA A 486 38.90 -6.85 -2.39
CA ALA A 486 38.75 -7.66 -1.17
C ALA A 486 38.67 -6.83 0.14
N GLU A 487 39.15 -5.59 0.14
CA GLU A 487 39.10 -4.64 1.27
C GLU A 487 38.09 -3.50 1.03
N GLN A 488 37.30 -3.56 -0.03
CA GLN A 488 36.34 -2.50 -0.40
C GLN A 488 34.89 -2.87 -0.05
N VAL A 489 34.67 -3.84 0.84
CA VAL A 489 33.35 -4.25 1.29
C VAL A 489 32.74 -3.15 2.15
N ARG A 490 31.49 -2.83 1.87
CA ARG A 490 30.74 -1.78 2.58
C ARG A 490 29.65 -2.37 3.49
N LEU A 491 29.12 -1.53 4.39
CA LEU A 491 27.93 -1.78 5.20
C LEU A 491 28.10 -2.85 6.29
N PHE A 492 29.34 -3.14 6.69
CA PHE A 492 29.58 -3.89 7.91
C PHE A 492 29.75 -2.97 9.11
N TYR A 493 29.21 -3.43 10.23
CA TYR A 493 29.31 -2.79 11.53
C TYR A 493 29.63 -3.81 12.61
N LEU A 494 30.42 -3.37 13.62
CA LEU A 494 30.70 -4.12 14.83
C LEU A 494 30.20 -3.36 16.05
N ALA A 495 29.77 -4.12 17.06
CA ALA A 495 29.47 -3.59 18.37
C ALA A 495 30.19 -4.39 19.46
N ASP A 496 30.52 -3.77 20.58
CA ASP A 496 31.04 -4.39 21.79
C ASP A 496 30.02 -4.36 22.95
N ALA A 497 30.50 -4.40 24.21
CA ALA A 497 29.64 -4.45 25.38
C ALA A 497 28.77 -3.20 25.59
N ASP A 498 29.14 -2.06 25.03
CA ASP A 498 28.40 -0.79 25.15
C ASP A 498 27.19 -0.75 24.19
N ARG A 499 27.10 -1.74 23.27
CA ARG A 499 26.06 -1.86 22.26
C ARG A 499 25.98 -0.69 21.27
N VAL A 500 27.08 0.03 21.09
CA VAL A 500 27.24 1.05 20.06
C VAL A 500 27.79 0.39 18.81
N TRP A 501 27.14 0.62 17.67
CA TRP A 501 27.56 0.06 16.38
C TRP A 501 28.52 1.00 15.66
N HIS A 502 29.70 0.49 15.36
CA HIS A 502 30.77 1.21 14.69
C HIS A 502 30.96 0.69 13.27
N PRO A 503 31.15 1.56 12.27
CA PRO A 503 31.55 1.14 10.94
C PRO A 503 32.80 0.25 11.01
N ALA A 504 32.82 -0.80 10.23
CA ALA A 504 33.90 -1.78 10.24
C ALA A 504 34.59 -1.89 8.88
N GLN A 505 35.88 -2.13 8.92
CA GLN A 505 36.70 -2.53 7.79
C GLN A 505 36.56 -4.03 7.58
N VAL A 506 36.57 -4.46 6.33
CA VAL A 506 36.36 -5.87 5.97
C VAL A 506 37.41 -6.30 4.97
N ARG A 507 37.98 -7.48 5.20
CA ARG A 507 38.82 -8.19 4.23
C ARG A 507 38.20 -9.53 3.92
N ILE A 508 38.05 -9.83 2.64
CA ILE A 508 37.58 -11.14 2.18
C ILE A 508 38.74 -12.16 2.19
N ASP A 509 38.47 -13.35 2.67
CA ASP A 509 39.33 -14.50 2.67
C ASP A 509 38.58 -15.78 2.30
N GLY A 510 38.54 -16.08 1.01
CA GLY A 510 37.75 -17.18 0.47
C GLY A 510 36.23 -16.98 0.68
N ASP A 511 35.60 -17.88 1.43
CA ASP A 511 34.18 -17.85 1.80
C ASP A 511 33.91 -17.08 3.12
N LYS A 512 34.90 -16.31 3.61
CA LYS A 512 34.81 -15.60 4.88
C LYS A 512 35.03 -14.11 4.73
N ALA A 513 34.40 -13.34 5.62
CA ALA A 513 34.67 -11.92 5.82
C ALA A 513 35.35 -11.72 7.18
N ILE A 514 36.55 -11.16 7.18
CA ILE A 514 37.28 -10.76 8.38
C ILE A 514 36.92 -9.30 8.65
N VAL A 515 36.21 -9.07 9.76
CA VAL A 515 35.62 -7.79 10.09
C VAL A 515 36.35 -7.20 11.30
N ARG A 516 36.78 -5.93 11.22
CA ARG A 516 37.49 -5.20 12.24
C ARG A 516 37.02 -3.76 12.34
N SER A 517 37.02 -3.20 13.55
CA SER A 517 36.89 -1.75 13.77
C SER A 517 37.90 -1.29 14.80
N GLU A 518 38.59 -0.16 14.54
CA GLU A 518 39.56 0.40 15.47
C GLU A 518 38.91 0.79 16.81
N SER A 519 37.66 1.10 16.80
CA SER A 519 36.87 1.51 17.96
C SER A 519 36.32 0.34 18.77
N VAL A 520 36.36 -0.90 18.26
CA VAL A 520 35.79 -2.07 18.92
C VAL A 520 36.91 -3.06 19.23
N LYS A 521 37.22 -3.25 20.52
CA LYS A 521 38.33 -4.12 20.95
C LYS A 521 37.88 -5.54 21.29
N GLU A 522 36.65 -5.70 21.74
CA GLU A 522 36.05 -6.98 22.10
C GLU A 522 34.72 -7.14 21.37
N PRO A 523 34.73 -7.45 20.07
CA PRO A 523 33.51 -7.46 19.27
C PRO A 523 32.54 -8.55 19.73
N ARG A 524 31.31 -8.17 20.01
CA ARG A 524 30.18 -9.04 20.40
C ARG A 524 29.08 -9.11 19.33
N GLY A 525 28.96 -8.07 18.51
CA GLY A 525 27.95 -7.97 17.48
C GLY A 525 28.51 -7.66 16.10
N VAL A 526 27.84 -8.18 15.08
CA VAL A 526 28.14 -7.90 13.68
C VAL A 526 26.85 -7.67 12.89
N ALA A 527 26.85 -6.64 12.05
CA ALA A 527 25.74 -6.35 11.12
C ALA A 527 26.26 -6.14 9.70
N TYR A 528 25.46 -6.55 8.72
CA TYR A 528 25.70 -6.29 7.30
C TYR A 528 24.41 -5.93 6.61
N GLY A 529 24.36 -4.77 5.95
CA GLY A 529 23.29 -4.39 5.03
C GLY A 529 21.88 -4.32 5.64
N THR A 530 21.75 -4.07 6.94
CA THR A 530 20.46 -4.05 7.64
C THR A 530 19.78 -2.67 7.67
N GLY A 531 20.31 -1.68 6.95
CA GLY A 531 19.69 -0.36 6.86
C GLY A 531 18.27 -0.40 6.26
N GLY A 532 17.43 0.56 6.66
CA GLY A 532 16.05 0.63 6.21
C GLY A 532 15.93 1.02 4.74
N ILE A 533 16.58 2.08 4.33
CA ILE A 533 16.39 2.73 3.02
C ILE A 533 17.75 3.18 2.44
N GLY A 534 17.92 3.05 1.13
CA GLY A 534 18.95 3.78 0.37
C GLY A 534 20.38 3.26 0.47
N PHE A 535 20.60 2.04 0.94
CA PHE A 535 21.95 1.48 1.00
C PHE A 535 22.33 0.66 -0.24
N GLN A 536 23.63 0.55 -0.51
CA GLN A 536 24.18 -0.17 -1.68
C GLN A 536 25.12 -1.29 -1.23
N PRO A 537 24.60 -2.53 -1.07
CA PRO A 537 25.42 -3.68 -0.77
C PRO A 537 26.34 -4.00 -1.95
N ASN A 538 27.56 -4.49 -1.67
CA ASN A 538 28.53 -4.81 -2.69
C ASN A 538 29.22 -6.16 -2.50
N LEU A 539 28.68 -7.02 -1.64
CA LEU A 539 29.19 -8.36 -1.39
C LEU A 539 28.34 -9.41 -2.10
N TYR A 540 28.97 -10.28 -2.89
CA TYR A 540 28.34 -11.26 -3.75
C TYR A 540 29.07 -12.61 -3.68
N ASN A 541 28.47 -13.68 -4.23
CA ASN A 541 29.21 -14.88 -4.60
C ASN A 541 29.70 -14.82 -6.06
N GLN A 542 30.39 -15.89 -6.51
CA GLN A 542 30.90 -15.99 -7.87
C GLN A 542 29.82 -15.96 -8.96
N ALA A 543 28.57 -16.32 -8.63
CA ALA A 543 27.45 -16.22 -9.54
C ALA A 543 26.79 -14.79 -9.56
N LEU A 544 27.44 -13.84 -8.91
CA LEU A 544 26.97 -12.45 -8.79
C LEU A 544 25.57 -12.32 -8.15
N LEU A 545 25.25 -13.25 -7.24
CA LEU A 545 24.06 -13.13 -6.39
C LEU A 545 24.43 -12.42 -5.08
N PRO A 546 23.65 -11.44 -4.62
CA PRO A 546 24.00 -10.58 -3.51
C PRO A 546 23.88 -11.30 -2.16
N THR A 547 24.75 -10.92 -1.21
CA THR A 547 24.70 -11.38 0.17
C THR A 547 23.46 -10.84 0.86
N THR A 548 22.75 -11.73 1.58
CA THR A 548 21.57 -11.34 2.36
C THR A 548 21.96 -10.55 3.60
N PRO A 549 21.17 -9.52 4.01
CA PRO A 549 21.41 -8.77 5.25
C PRO A 549 21.30 -9.63 6.49
N PHE A 550 22.11 -9.30 7.50
CA PHE A 550 22.03 -9.94 8.82
C PHE A 550 22.51 -9.01 9.93
N MET A 551 22.04 -9.23 11.14
CA MET A 551 22.47 -8.51 12.33
C MET A 551 22.38 -9.42 13.56
N LEU A 552 23.50 -9.63 14.23
CA LEU A 552 23.61 -10.48 15.39
C LEU A 552 24.39 -9.78 16.51
N TYR A 553 24.04 -10.13 17.74
CA TYR A 553 24.75 -9.75 18.93
C TYR A 553 24.76 -10.92 19.91
N ASP A 554 25.94 -11.30 20.46
CA ASP A 554 26.15 -12.51 21.27
C ASP A 554 25.51 -13.75 20.62
N HIS A 555 25.73 -13.95 19.34
CA HIS A 555 25.22 -15.03 18.50
C HIS A 555 23.68 -15.07 18.33
N ALA A 556 22.96 -14.13 18.93
CA ALA A 556 21.52 -14.01 18.77
C ALA A 556 21.16 -12.96 17.71
N MET A 557 20.07 -13.18 16.98
CA MET A 557 19.55 -12.18 16.04
C MET A 557 19.04 -10.95 16.77
N VAL A 558 19.41 -9.79 16.26
CA VAL A 558 18.95 -8.48 16.74
C VAL A 558 17.62 -8.15 16.10
N THR A 559 16.60 -7.99 16.93
CA THR A 559 15.25 -7.56 16.52
C THR A 559 14.70 -6.56 17.54
N SER A 560 13.61 -5.89 17.22
CA SER A 560 12.89 -5.04 18.18
C SER A 560 12.45 -5.77 19.46
N ALA A 561 12.26 -7.10 19.40
CA ALA A 561 11.92 -7.93 20.55
C ALA A 561 13.13 -8.34 21.39
N THR A 562 14.31 -8.48 20.80
CA THR A 562 15.53 -8.98 21.48
C THR A 562 16.49 -7.86 21.87
N TRP A 563 16.33 -6.66 21.33
CA TRP A 563 17.19 -5.51 21.59
C TRP A 563 16.53 -4.58 22.59
N PRO A 564 17.20 -4.26 23.72
CA PRO A 564 16.68 -3.33 24.70
C PRO A 564 16.41 -1.96 24.06
N ASP A 565 15.36 -1.31 24.50
CA ASP A 565 14.93 0.02 24.08
C ASP A 565 14.52 0.13 22.58
N ALA A 566 14.52 -0.97 21.84
CA ALA A 566 14.20 -1.02 20.39
C ALA A 566 14.90 0.08 19.57
N SER A 567 16.06 0.55 20.06
CA SER A 567 16.87 1.62 19.43
C SER A 567 18.29 1.14 19.19
N ILE A 568 18.88 1.58 18.09
CA ILE A 568 20.27 1.29 17.73
C ILE A 568 21.09 2.54 17.87
N LYS A 569 22.18 2.46 18.63
CA LYS A 569 23.17 3.54 18.76
C LYS A 569 24.28 3.32 17.74
N ILE A 570 24.55 4.33 16.93
CA ILE A 570 25.58 4.32 15.89
C ILE A 570 26.64 5.35 16.23
N ALA A 571 27.90 4.93 16.24
CA ALA A 571 29.02 5.83 16.53
C ALA A 571 29.14 6.92 15.46
N GLY A 572 29.26 8.16 15.88
CA GLY A 572 29.37 9.33 15.00
C GLY A 572 28.09 9.74 14.32
N LEU A 573 26.95 9.06 14.60
CA LEU A 573 25.64 9.47 14.14
C LEU A 573 24.87 10.10 15.32
N GLU A 574 24.79 11.43 15.34
CA GLU A 574 23.78 12.09 16.15
C GLU A 574 22.44 11.91 15.47
N ILE A 575 21.63 11.01 16.01
CA ILE A 575 20.23 10.88 15.57
C ILE A 575 19.52 12.12 16.10
N ASP A 576 19.27 13.09 15.20
CA ASP A 576 18.42 14.22 15.52
C ASP A 576 17.07 13.66 16.03
N PRO A 577 16.71 13.89 17.31
CA PRO A 577 15.43 13.46 17.84
C PRO A 577 14.25 13.94 17.00
N ALA A 578 14.45 15.02 16.24
CA ALA A 578 13.46 15.53 15.27
C ALA A 578 13.26 14.62 14.05
N THR A 579 14.11 13.63 13.81
CA THR A 579 13.94 12.64 12.72
C THR A 579 13.35 11.31 13.20
N THR A 580 13.29 11.07 14.52
CA THR A 580 12.72 9.86 15.10
C THR A 580 11.24 10.05 15.44
N GLY A 581 10.40 9.28 14.82
CA GLY A 581 8.98 8.98 15.08
C GLY A 581 8.08 10.16 15.47
N LEU A 582 8.00 10.50 16.75
CA LEU A 582 7.06 11.48 17.29
C LEU A 582 7.32 12.91 16.78
N LEU A 583 8.59 13.33 16.72
CA LEU A 583 8.96 14.68 16.27
C LEU A 583 8.82 14.85 14.76
N TRP A 584 9.05 13.78 14.00
CA TRP A 584 8.81 13.78 12.56
C TRP A 584 7.33 13.97 12.22
N ASP A 585 6.45 13.46 13.06
CA ASP A 585 5.01 13.61 12.91
C ASP A 585 4.54 15.03 13.30
N TYR A 586 5.15 15.69 14.28
CA TYR A 586 4.88 17.12 14.58
C TYR A 586 5.17 18.04 13.40
N ARG A 587 6.19 17.76 12.58
CA ARG A 587 6.46 18.52 11.35
C ARG A 587 5.35 18.43 10.31
N ARG A 588 4.45 17.47 10.47
CA ARG A 588 3.29 17.28 9.59
C ARG A 588 2.09 18.10 10.01
N PHE A 589 2.07 18.65 11.23
CA PHE A 589 0.98 19.49 11.70
C PHE A 589 1.22 20.95 11.34
N ALA A 590 0.12 21.61 11.02
CA ALA A 590 0.14 23.03 10.83
C ALA A 590 0.07 23.73 12.21
N ILE A 591 1.19 23.81 12.93
CA ILE A 591 1.25 24.68 14.12
C ILE A 591 0.88 26.13 13.81
N LEU A 592 0.88 26.50 12.54
CA LEU A 592 0.43 27.76 11.99
C LEU A 592 -0.56 27.48 10.85
N SER A 593 -1.64 28.23 10.76
CA SER A 593 -2.62 28.10 9.68
C SER A 593 -1.96 28.17 8.31
N THR A 594 -2.39 27.33 7.40
CA THR A 594 -1.88 27.26 6.02
C THR A 594 -2.17 28.51 5.19
N GLN A 595 -2.93 29.45 5.71
CA GLN A 595 -3.16 30.77 5.09
C GLN A 595 -1.92 31.67 5.17
N PHE A 596 -1.07 31.45 6.19
CA PHE A 596 0.17 32.20 6.33
C PHE A 596 1.30 31.47 5.61
N ARG A 597 1.80 32.09 4.55
CA ARG A 597 2.85 31.57 3.66
C ARG A 597 3.86 32.65 3.31
N ASP A 598 4.99 32.19 2.82
CA ASP A 598 5.99 33.08 2.24
C ASP A 598 5.35 33.97 1.17
N ASP A 599 5.89 35.17 1.03
CA ASP A 599 5.44 36.17 0.08
C ASP A 599 4.04 36.75 0.35
N ALA A 600 3.47 36.54 1.55
CA ALA A 600 2.13 37.01 1.85
C ALA A 600 2.02 38.53 1.84
N VAL A 601 0.82 39.02 1.47
CA VAL A 601 0.38 40.38 1.82
C VAL A 601 -0.60 40.28 2.97
N LEU A 602 -0.37 41.00 4.05
CA LEU A 602 -1.28 41.12 5.18
C LEU A 602 -1.97 42.48 5.18
N GLN A 603 -3.22 42.51 5.65
CA GLN A 603 -4.07 43.70 5.60
C GLN A 603 -3.48 44.86 6.38
N ALA A 604 -3.29 46.00 5.73
CA ALA A 604 -2.90 47.25 6.34
C ALA A 604 -4.02 47.91 7.14
N ASP A 605 -3.66 48.77 8.08
CA ASP A 605 -4.55 49.62 8.87
C ASP A 605 -5.63 48.91 9.68
N GLN A 606 -5.49 47.59 9.85
CA GLN A 606 -6.33 46.70 10.66
C GLN A 606 -5.46 45.82 11.57
N PRO A 607 -5.95 45.43 12.77
CA PRO A 607 -5.28 44.40 13.55
C PRO A 607 -5.20 43.09 12.76
N ILE A 608 -4.06 42.41 12.86
CA ILE A 608 -3.81 41.15 12.17
C ILE A 608 -3.82 40.00 13.19
N THR A 609 -4.68 39.05 13.02
CA THR A 609 -4.74 37.85 13.87
C THR A 609 -4.08 36.67 13.18
N PHE A 610 -3.02 36.15 13.79
CA PHE A 610 -2.38 34.89 13.43
C PHE A 610 -2.94 33.77 14.29
N TRP A 611 -3.09 32.59 13.74
CA TRP A 611 -3.63 31.44 14.47
C TRP A 611 -3.05 30.14 13.96
N GLY A 612 -3.15 29.13 14.80
CA GLY A 612 -2.76 27.77 14.51
C GLY A 612 -3.29 26.78 15.54
N ARG A 613 -2.78 25.58 15.52
CA ARG A 613 -3.19 24.53 16.44
C ARG A 613 -1.98 23.79 16.99
N ALA A 614 -1.97 23.55 18.28
CA ALA A 614 -1.04 22.66 18.96
C ALA A 614 -1.77 21.40 19.43
N ILE A 615 -1.08 20.26 19.42
CA ILE A 615 -1.65 18.96 19.76
C ILE A 615 -0.87 18.38 20.92
N HIS A 616 -1.56 18.05 22.00
CA HIS A 616 -1.00 17.42 23.18
C HIS A 616 -1.15 15.89 23.17
N GLU A 617 -2.22 15.36 22.58
CA GLU A 617 -2.48 13.93 22.46
C GLU A 617 -2.74 13.56 20.99
N TRP A 618 -2.24 12.43 20.58
CA TRP A 618 -2.47 11.91 19.24
C TRP A 618 -3.24 10.60 19.26
N ASP A 619 -4.51 10.66 18.92
CA ASP A 619 -5.40 9.50 18.92
C ASP A 619 -5.00 8.39 17.95
N GLU A 620 -4.43 8.73 16.79
CA GLU A 620 -4.14 7.76 15.73
C GLU A 620 -3.00 6.80 16.09
N TYR A 621 -2.09 7.21 17.00
CA TYR A 621 -0.95 6.40 17.44
C TYR A 621 -0.95 6.12 18.95
N GLN A 622 -1.98 6.53 19.68
CA GLN A 622 -2.05 6.42 21.15
C GLN A 622 -0.81 6.97 21.88
N ALA A 623 -0.11 7.90 21.26
CA ALA A 623 1.09 8.49 21.81
C ALA A 623 0.74 9.80 22.53
N LYS A 624 0.88 9.81 23.86
CA LYS A 624 0.88 11.04 24.65
C LYS A 624 2.21 11.75 24.44
N VAL A 625 2.14 13.02 24.08
CA VAL A 625 3.31 13.89 24.16
C VAL A 625 3.48 14.29 25.60
N THR A 626 4.51 13.76 26.23
CA THR A 626 4.89 14.15 27.61
C THR A 626 5.84 15.34 27.55
N GLY A 627 5.74 16.22 28.53
CA GLY A 627 6.58 17.41 28.65
C GLY A 627 5.82 18.72 28.50
N GLU A 628 6.45 19.82 28.93
CA GLU A 628 5.89 21.17 28.80
C GLU A 628 5.91 21.63 27.35
N GLN A 629 4.77 21.82 26.74
CA GLN A 629 4.64 22.29 25.38
C GLN A 629 4.34 23.79 25.34
N VAL A 630 5.09 24.53 24.53
CA VAL A 630 4.93 25.98 24.40
C VAL A 630 5.01 26.40 22.94
N ILE A 631 4.03 27.15 22.46
CA ILE A 631 4.11 27.86 21.18
C ILE A 631 4.81 29.21 21.44
N HIS A 632 5.86 29.45 20.71
CA HIS A 632 6.55 30.72 20.63
C HIS A 632 6.21 31.43 19.34
N PHE A 633 5.65 32.59 19.42
CA PHE A 633 5.28 33.44 18.30
C PHE A 633 6.18 34.67 18.26
N SER A 634 6.68 35.06 17.10
CA SER A 634 7.46 36.28 16.87
C SER A 634 7.10 36.92 15.53
N PHE A 635 6.62 38.13 15.53
CA PHE A 635 6.34 38.94 14.35
C PHE A 635 6.47 40.43 14.62
N ASN A 636 7.25 41.14 13.81
CA ASN A 636 7.44 42.59 13.86
C ASN A 636 7.72 43.12 15.28
N GLY A 637 8.63 42.49 16.03
CA GLY A 637 9.00 42.85 17.38
C GLY A 637 8.03 42.42 18.48
N ILE A 638 6.92 41.79 18.13
CA ILE A 638 5.96 41.21 19.08
C ILE A 638 6.31 39.76 19.31
N GLU A 639 6.57 39.41 20.58
CA GLU A 639 6.82 38.04 21.00
C GLU A 639 5.75 37.56 21.97
N LYS A 640 5.31 36.32 21.82
CA LYS A 640 4.35 35.68 22.72
C LYS A 640 4.77 34.23 22.99
N ARG A 641 4.54 33.80 24.23
CA ARG A 641 4.62 32.40 24.66
C ARG A 641 3.21 31.93 25.03
N ILE A 642 2.79 30.81 24.45
CA ILE A 642 1.45 30.25 24.62
C ILE A 642 1.61 28.82 25.10
N PRO A 643 1.39 28.52 26.39
CA PRO A 643 1.43 27.18 26.91
C PRO A 643 0.33 26.33 26.28
N VAL A 644 0.64 25.09 25.93
CA VAL A 644 -0.33 24.08 25.47
C VAL A 644 -0.69 23.22 26.67
N VAL A 645 -1.92 23.38 27.18
CA VAL A 645 -2.30 22.84 28.50
C VAL A 645 -3.03 21.50 28.42
N ASP A 646 -3.81 21.25 27.37
CA ASP A 646 -4.59 20.00 27.22
C ASP A 646 -4.98 19.73 25.77
N GLY A 647 -4.94 18.45 25.36
CA GLY A 647 -5.46 17.93 24.10
C GLY A 647 -5.01 18.73 22.84
N MET A 648 -5.95 18.98 21.95
CA MET A 648 -5.79 19.89 20.81
C MET A 648 -6.19 21.30 21.22
N GLN A 649 -5.27 22.23 21.16
CA GLN A 649 -5.51 23.64 21.49
C GLN A 649 -5.32 24.52 20.26
N ASP A 650 -6.37 25.29 19.94
CA ASP A 650 -6.25 26.40 19.02
C ASP A 650 -5.57 27.58 19.74
N TRP A 651 -4.63 28.23 19.07
CA TRP A 651 -3.98 29.43 19.56
C TRP A 651 -4.14 30.57 18.57
N GLU A 652 -4.21 31.78 19.10
CA GLU A 652 -4.24 33.01 18.30
C GLU A 652 -3.40 34.10 18.92
N VAL A 653 -2.84 34.96 18.07
CA VAL A 653 -2.13 36.17 18.45
C VAL A 653 -2.59 37.29 17.54
N THR A 654 -3.20 38.32 18.12
CA THR A 654 -3.54 39.54 17.39
C THR A 654 -2.41 40.57 17.59
N VAL A 655 -1.86 41.06 16.47
CA VAL A 655 -0.90 42.15 16.44
C VAL A 655 -1.64 43.43 16.06
N PRO A 656 -1.16 44.62 16.59
CA PRO A 656 -1.78 45.90 16.26
C PRO A 656 -1.76 46.21 14.76
N ALA A 657 -2.66 47.08 14.35
CA ALA A 657 -2.69 47.61 12.99
C ALA A 657 -1.35 48.21 12.58
N MET A 658 -0.95 47.95 11.37
CA MET A 658 0.28 48.48 10.77
C MET A 658 -0.04 49.23 9.49
N PRO A 659 0.65 50.33 9.21
CA PRO A 659 0.51 51.02 7.92
C PRO A 659 1.04 50.16 6.80
N ALA A 660 0.62 50.45 5.57
CA ALA A 660 1.11 49.78 4.37
C ALA A 660 2.64 49.93 4.25
N ASP A 661 3.33 48.82 4.02
CA ASP A 661 4.79 48.76 4.01
C ASP A 661 5.28 47.65 3.10
N MET A 662 6.19 47.98 2.17
CA MET A 662 6.87 47.05 1.28
C MET A 662 8.08 46.37 1.91
N THR A 663 8.53 46.81 3.07
CA THR A 663 9.66 46.19 3.76
C THR A 663 9.32 44.76 4.16
N PRO A 664 10.08 43.76 3.68
CA PRO A 664 9.83 42.39 4.02
C PRO A 664 9.88 42.11 5.51
N LYS A 665 8.89 41.42 6.02
CA LYS A 665 8.82 41.00 7.42
C LYS A 665 8.86 39.49 7.52
N THR A 666 9.30 38.97 8.63
CA THR A 666 9.39 37.54 8.93
C THR A 666 8.50 37.18 10.11
N LEU A 667 7.68 36.20 9.95
CA LEU A 667 6.89 35.55 11.01
C LEU A 667 7.62 34.26 11.42
N LYS A 668 7.81 34.09 12.73
CA LYS A 668 8.33 32.84 13.30
C LYS A 668 7.33 32.24 14.26
N VAL A 669 7.03 30.98 14.11
CA VAL A 669 6.22 30.21 15.06
C VAL A 669 6.96 28.91 15.36
N LYS A 670 7.21 28.67 16.63
CA LYS A 670 7.99 27.54 17.11
C LYS A 670 7.24 26.80 18.22
N LEU A 671 7.14 25.50 18.12
CA LEU A 671 6.70 24.64 19.23
C LEU A 671 7.94 24.09 19.94
N THR A 672 8.00 24.27 21.25
CA THR A 672 9.00 23.59 22.09
C THR A 672 8.34 22.57 23.00
N ILE A 673 9.08 21.49 23.31
CA ILE A 673 8.72 20.48 24.30
C ILE A 673 9.88 20.42 25.30
N ASP A 674 9.62 20.68 26.58
CA ASP A 674 10.64 20.79 27.63
C ASP A 674 11.80 21.75 27.29
N GLY A 675 11.48 22.82 26.54
CA GLY A 675 12.43 23.81 26.09
C GLY A 675 13.11 23.51 24.75
N GLU A 676 13.08 22.25 24.30
CA GLU A 676 13.68 21.84 23.02
C GLU A 676 12.75 22.09 21.85
N VAL A 677 13.30 22.50 20.70
CA VAL A 677 12.51 22.83 19.50
C VAL A 677 11.98 21.55 18.85
N ALA A 678 10.68 21.33 18.94
CA ALA A 678 9.98 20.22 18.30
C ALA A 678 9.58 20.54 16.85
N HIS A 679 9.12 21.77 16.59
CA HIS A 679 8.74 22.22 15.26
C HIS A 679 8.87 23.73 15.11
N GLU A 680 9.35 24.18 13.96
CA GLU A 680 9.45 25.60 13.63
C GLU A 680 8.88 25.89 12.24
N ARG A 681 8.19 27.03 12.15
CA ARG A 681 7.73 27.60 10.89
C ARG A 681 8.24 29.02 10.79
N ILE A 682 9.05 29.27 9.77
CA ILE A 682 9.51 30.61 9.40
C ILE A 682 8.81 30.97 8.10
N ILE A 683 8.11 32.10 8.10
CA ILE A 683 7.42 32.64 6.93
C ILE A 683 8.10 33.95 6.58
N GLU A 684 8.63 34.02 5.38
CA GLU A 684 9.47 35.11 4.95
C GLU A 684 8.79 36.01 3.91
N ASN A 685 9.39 37.17 3.65
CA ASN A 685 8.96 38.12 2.63
C ASN A 685 7.49 38.55 2.75
N ILE A 686 7.01 38.72 3.99
CA ILE A 686 5.65 39.24 4.25
C ILE A 686 5.69 40.77 4.09
N VAL A 687 4.72 41.33 3.35
CA VAL A 687 4.49 42.79 3.22
C VAL A 687 3.10 43.16 3.74
N ILE A 688 2.95 44.44 4.10
CA ILE A 688 1.67 44.98 4.61
C ILE A 688 1.03 45.84 3.54
N GLY A 689 -0.21 45.50 3.18
CA GLY A 689 -0.93 46.21 2.08
C GLY A 689 -2.43 45.98 2.10
N ASP A 690 -3.07 46.29 1.00
CA ASP A 690 -4.50 46.10 0.83
C ASP A 690 -4.78 44.66 0.36
N VAL A 691 -5.53 43.90 1.15
CA VAL A 691 -5.88 42.51 0.78
C VAL A 691 -7.31 42.43 0.29
N TRP A 692 -7.48 41.88 -0.88
CA TRP A 692 -8.78 41.67 -1.52
C TRP A 692 -9.09 40.20 -1.72
N TYR A 693 -10.32 39.84 -1.50
CA TYR A 693 -10.83 38.49 -1.75
C TYR A 693 -11.62 38.50 -3.07
N VAL A 694 -11.20 37.66 -4.00
CA VAL A 694 -11.87 37.46 -5.30
C VAL A 694 -12.38 36.04 -5.37
N ALA A 695 -13.71 35.89 -5.39
CA ALA A 695 -14.38 34.60 -5.45
C ALA A 695 -15.25 34.52 -6.71
N GLY A 696 -15.38 33.33 -7.26
CA GLY A 696 -16.27 33.08 -8.40
C GLY A 696 -15.71 32.05 -9.37
N GLU A 697 -16.38 31.97 -10.52
CA GLU A 697 -15.98 31.14 -11.62
C GLU A 697 -15.01 31.92 -12.53
N ALA A 698 -13.71 31.62 -12.43
CA ALA A 698 -12.72 32.21 -13.30
C ALA A 698 -11.74 31.17 -13.84
N LYS A 699 -11.54 31.18 -15.17
CA LYS A 699 -10.46 30.39 -15.77
C LYS A 699 -9.12 30.94 -15.32
N GLN A 700 -8.39 30.11 -14.62
CA GLN A 700 -6.95 30.13 -14.25
C GLN A 700 -6.29 31.52 -14.15
N LEU A 701 -6.12 31.95 -12.90
CA LEU A 701 -5.19 33.00 -12.50
C LEU A 701 -4.01 32.35 -11.75
N ILE A 702 -3.12 31.69 -12.47
CA ILE A 702 -1.97 31.01 -11.85
C ILE A 702 -0.72 31.80 -12.22
N GLY A 703 -0.06 32.38 -11.23
CA GLY A 703 1.33 32.78 -11.36
C GLY A 703 2.27 31.56 -11.29
N ASN A 704 3.48 31.70 -11.82
CA ASN A 704 4.49 30.65 -11.75
C ASN A 704 5.02 30.52 -10.32
N MET A 705 5.01 29.33 -9.75
CA MET A 705 5.47 29.05 -8.39
C MET A 705 6.99 29.21 -8.22
N ASP A 706 7.74 29.13 -9.30
CA ASP A 706 9.20 29.10 -9.29
C ASP A 706 9.83 30.49 -9.44
N ASP A 707 9.04 31.53 -9.65
CA ASP A 707 9.55 32.88 -9.82
C ASP A 707 9.60 33.64 -8.47
N PRO A 708 10.70 34.34 -8.15
CA PRO A 708 10.80 35.15 -6.93
C PRO A 708 9.71 36.22 -6.89
N VAL A 709 9.00 36.34 -5.78
CA VAL A 709 7.96 37.34 -5.58
C VAL A 709 8.55 38.61 -5.01
N THR A 710 8.87 39.57 -5.85
CA THR A 710 9.50 40.84 -5.43
C THR A 710 8.61 42.08 -5.60
N GLY A 711 7.51 41.93 -6.35
CA GLY A 711 6.62 43.04 -6.70
C GLY A 711 5.63 43.43 -5.60
N PRO A 712 4.99 44.60 -5.75
CA PRO A 712 3.96 45.08 -4.83
C PRO A 712 2.61 44.37 -5.01
N ILE A 713 2.41 43.61 -6.08
CA ILE A 713 1.18 42.90 -6.39
C ILE A 713 1.45 41.40 -6.28
N ARG A 714 0.67 40.75 -5.41
CA ARG A 714 0.82 39.32 -5.13
C ARG A 714 -0.53 38.65 -5.16
N ILE A 715 -0.60 37.46 -5.72
CA ILE A 715 -1.83 36.65 -5.78
C ILE A 715 -1.62 35.36 -5.03
N MET A 716 -2.53 35.08 -4.10
CA MET A 716 -2.59 33.79 -3.42
C MET A 716 -3.53 32.88 -4.21
N THR A 717 -2.96 31.81 -4.73
CA THR A 717 -3.72 30.78 -5.43
C THR A 717 -3.79 29.50 -4.57
N ARG A 718 -4.97 28.92 -4.53
CA ARG A 718 -5.21 27.63 -3.87
C ARG A 718 -5.13 26.52 -4.91
N ILE A 719 -4.23 25.56 -4.71
CA ILE A 719 -4.16 24.34 -5.50
C ILE A 719 -4.78 23.20 -4.72
N ALA A 720 -5.90 22.67 -5.22
CA ALA A 720 -6.44 21.40 -4.77
C ALA A 720 -5.72 20.28 -5.52
N LYS A 721 -4.60 19.75 -4.99
CA LYS A 721 -4.01 18.50 -5.48
C LYS A 721 -4.59 17.33 -4.72
N GLY A 722 -5.53 16.59 -5.36
CA GLY A 722 -5.90 15.24 -4.95
C GLY A 722 -6.75 15.09 -3.69
N VAL A 723 -7.33 16.16 -3.16
CA VAL A 723 -8.23 16.09 -2.01
C VAL A 723 -9.66 15.89 -2.49
N LYS A 724 -10.24 14.74 -2.18
CA LYS A 724 -11.68 14.56 -2.33
C LYS A 724 -12.39 15.52 -1.38
N SER A 725 -13.34 16.29 -1.89
CA SER A 725 -14.03 17.41 -1.24
C SER A 725 -14.68 17.13 0.13
N LYS A 726 -14.81 15.87 0.54
CA LYS A 726 -15.37 15.46 1.84
C LYS A 726 -14.41 15.62 3.03
N GLU A 727 -13.13 15.88 2.79
CA GLU A 727 -12.10 15.87 3.84
C GLU A 727 -11.55 17.26 4.21
N ALA A 728 -12.05 18.30 3.59
CA ALA A 728 -11.53 19.66 3.76
C ALA A 728 -12.24 20.42 4.87
N ARG A 729 -12.06 20.00 6.13
CA ARG A 729 -12.32 20.91 7.25
C ARG A 729 -11.02 21.66 7.58
N PRO A 730 -11.00 23.00 7.63
CA PRO A 730 -9.91 23.73 8.23
C PRO A 730 -9.84 23.27 9.68
N TYR A 731 -8.71 22.87 10.21
CA TYR A 731 -8.53 22.42 11.60
C TYR A 731 -8.89 20.99 12.00
N THR A 732 -9.30 20.09 11.11
CA THR A 732 -9.28 18.68 11.50
C THR A 732 -7.84 18.21 11.51
N VAL A 733 -7.45 17.55 12.59
CA VAL A 733 -6.23 16.76 12.65
C VAL A 733 -6.29 15.80 11.48
N ALA A 734 -5.40 16.02 10.54
CA ALA A 734 -5.36 15.18 9.39
C ALA A 734 -4.36 14.06 9.64
N THR A 735 -4.72 12.87 9.28
CA THR A 735 -3.80 11.76 9.15
C THR A 735 -2.58 12.15 8.29
N SER A 736 -1.47 11.48 8.46
CA SER A 736 -0.22 11.80 7.74
C SER A 736 -0.39 11.84 6.21
N SER A 737 -1.33 11.04 5.68
CA SER A 737 -1.70 11.04 4.26
C SER A 737 -2.54 12.27 3.86
N GLN A 738 -3.33 12.80 4.77
CA GLN A 738 -4.15 13.99 4.56
C GLN A 738 -3.30 15.28 4.58
N VAL A 739 -2.24 15.33 5.38
CA VAL A 739 -1.34 16.50 5.44
C VAL A 739 -0.56 16.70 4.13
N LYS A 740 -0.13 15.61 3.50
CA LYS A 740 0.60 15.68 2.21
C LYS A 740 -0.24 16.21 1.05
N ASN A 741 -1.56 16.08 1.13
CA ASN A 741 -2.49 16.39 0.05
C ASN A 741 -3.37 17.62 0.33
N ARG A 742 -3.16 18.29 1.44
CA ARG A 742 -3.95 19.49 1.77
C ARG A 742 -3.47 20.70 1.02
N PHE A 743 -4.42 21.51 0.67
CA PHE A 743 -4.34 22.79 -0.03
C PHE A 743 -2.96 23.44 0.04
N ALA A 744 -2.15 23.25 -0.97
CA ALA A 744 -1.02 24.12 -1.17
C ALA A 744 -1.59 25.45 -1.66
N SER A 745 -1.64 26.43 -0.79
CA SER A 745 -1.77 27.82 -1.16
C SER A 745 -0.36 28.41 -1.27
N TYR A 746 -0.14 29.24 -2.24
CA TYR A 746 1.10 30.00 -2.37
C TYR A 746 0.79 31.39 -2.90
N TRP A 747 1.65 32.34 -2.57
CA TRP A 747 1.64 33.65 -3.15
C TRP A 747 2.56 33.66 -4.38
N SER A 748 2.18 34.36 -5.41
CA SER A 748 2.95 34.48 -6.65
C SER A 748 2.78 35.86 -7.27
N THR A 749 3.67 36.23 -8.15
CA THR A 749 3.46 37.35 -9.04
C THR A 749 2.34 36.96 -10.03
N PRO A 750 1.31 37.82 -10.26
CA PRO A 750 0.25 37.51 -11.17
C PRO A 750 0.74 37.38 -12.61
N SER A 751 0.17 36.45 -13.37
CA SER A 751 0.30 36.49 -14.83
C SER A 751 -0.49 37.65 -15.39
N ALA A 752 0.02 38.34 -16.41
CA ALA A 752 -0.46 39.66 -16.89
C ALA A 752 -1.90 39.72 -17.41
N ASP A 753 -2.62 38.60 -17.57
CA ASP A 753 -3.88 38.55 -18.31
C ASP A 753 -5.16 38.29 -17.51
N GLY A 754 -5.11 38.27 -16.18
CA GLY A 754 -6.26 37.93 -15.33
C GLY A 754 -7.03 39.14 -14.76
N PHE A 755 -8.36 39.01 -14.54
CA PHE A 755 -9.17 40.04 -13.88
C PHE A 755 -8.59 40.47 -12.51
N ALA A 756 -8.17 39.56 -11.71
CA ALA A 756 -7.60 39.82 -10.39
C ALA A 756 -6.26 40.60 -10.49
N ALA A 757 -5.43 40.29 -11.46
CA ALA A 757 -4.20 41.02 -11.74
C ALA A 757 -4.50 42.48 -12.11
N ARG A 758 -5.41 42.70 -13.06
CA ARG A 758 -5.82 44.05 -13.50
C ARG A 758 -6.48 44.84 -12.37
N LEU A 759 -7.28 44.18 -11.52
CA LEU A 759 -7.87 44.80 -10.33
C LEU A 759 -6.77 45.26 -9.38
N ALA A 760 -5.83 44.39 -9.08
CA ALA A 760 -4.71 44.68 -8.17
C ALA A 760 -3.81 45.79 -8.73
N GLU A 761 -3.52 45.79 -10.02
CA GLU A 761 -2.78 46.87 -10.72
C GLU A 761 -3.50 48.21 -10.61
N ALA A 762 -4.80 48.23 -10.84
CA ALA A 762 -5.61 49.45 -10.75
C ALA A 762 -5.65 50.01 -9.32
N ILE A 763 -5.75 49.14 -8.29
CA ILE A 763 -5.72 49.51 -6.87
C ILE A 763 -4.33 50.05 -6.52
N HIS A 764 -3.27 49.32 -6.87
CA HIS A 764 -1.90 49.75 -6.60
C HIS A 764 -1.58 51.07 -7.26
N ALA A 765 -1.92 51.27 -8.54
CA ALA A 765 -1.70 52.51 -9.27
C ALA A 765 -2.40 53.68 -8.60
N LYS A 766 -3.58 53.46 -8.00
CA LYS A 766 -4.33 54.51 -7.29
C LYS A 766 -3.86 54.80 -5.89
N THR A 767 -3.41 53.77 -5.14
CA THR A 767 -3.12 53.84 -3.72
C THR A 767 -1.63 53.92 -3.43
N GLY A 768 -0.77 53.44 -4.34
CA GLY A 768 0.68 53.25 -4.09
C GLY A 768 1.01 52.14 -3.09
N ARG A 769 -0.01 51.39 -2.57
CA ARG A 769 0.15 50.36 -1.54
C ARG A 769 0.43 49.00 -2.14
N PRO A 770 1.11 48.09 -1.44
CA PRO A 770 1.13 46.67 -1.80
C PRO A 770 -0.31 46.12 -1.89
N VAL A 771 -0.57 45.22 -2.86
CA VAL A 771 -1.89 44.62 -3.05
C VAL A 771 -1.80 43.10 -3.08
N GLY A 772 -2.51 42.47 -2.18
CA GLY A 772 -2.70 41.02 -2.12
C GLY A 772 -4.09 40.63 -2.62
N ILE A 773 -4.15 39.64 -3.52
CA ILE A 773 -5.41 39.07 -3.95
C ILE A 773 -5.47 37.60 -3.48
N ILE A 774 -6.48 37.29 -2.68
CA ILE A 774 -6.82 35.91 -2.34
C ILE A 774 -7.85 35.41 -3.33
N CYS A 775 -7.43 34.52 -4.23
CA CYS A 775 -8.30 33.96 -5.26
C CYS A 775 -8.90 32.62 -4.82
N MET A 776 -10.24 32.55 -4.87
CA MET A 776 -11.00 31.32 -4.69
C MET A 776 -11.79 31.04 -5.97
N ASN A 777 -11.24 30.12 -6.78
CA ASN A 777 -11.87 29.69 -8.03
C ASN A 777 -12.46 28.30 -7.88
N GLU A 778 -13.77 28.20 -8.05
CA GLU A 778 -14.47 26.92 -8.19
C GLU A 778 -15.43 27.02 -9.38
N ALA A 779 -15.28 26.12 -10.32
CA ALA A 779 -16.20 26.02 -11.45
C ALA A 779 -17.52 25.36 -11.02
N ASP A 780 -18.58 25.66 -11.75
CA ASP A 780 -19.89 25.03 -11.61
C ASP A 780 -20.59 25.25 -10.26
N LEU A 781 -20.25 26.32 -9.52
CA LEU A 781 -20.94 26.70 -8.30
C LEU A 781 -21.92 27.84 -8.53
N GLU A 782 -23.17 27.66 -8.08
CA GLU A 782 -24.17 28.70 -8.03
C GLU A 782 -23.86 29.74 -6.93
N LEU A 783 -24.37 30.96 -7.02
CA LEU A 783 -24.15 32.03 -6.06
C LEU A 783 -24.48 31.62 -4.62
N LYS A 784 -25.51 30.80 -4.41
CA LYS A 784 -25.90 30.29 -3.09
C LYS A 784 -24.82 29.53 -2.36
N HIS A 785 -23.90 28.88 -3.08
CA HIS A 785 -22.78 28.16 -2.47
C HIS A 785 -21.69 29.07 -1.85
N TRP A 786 -21.77 30.36 -2.18
CA TRP A 786 -20.88 31.42 -1.68
C TRP A 786 -21.52 32.26 -0.57
N MET A 787 -22.81 32.03 -0.28
CA MET A 787 -23.56 32.78 0.74
C MET A 787 -23.40 32.15 2.12
N ASN A 788 -23.33 33.00 3.16
CA ASN A 788 -23.38 32.51 4.53
C ASN A 788 -24.85 32.23 4.95
N VAL A 789 -25.04 31.46 6.02
CA VAL A 789 -26.34 31.03 6.51
C VAL A 789 -27.30 32.19 6.79
N PRO A 790 -26.91 33.31 7.46
CA PRO A 790 -27.76 34.45 7.63
C PRO A 790 -28.25 35.09 6.33
N SER A 791 -27.39 35.18 5.33
CA SER A 791 -27.77 35.73 4.02
C SER A 791 -28.73 34.81 3.27
N LEU A 792 -28.57 33.49 3.37
CA LEU A 792 -29.56 32.53 2.85
C LEU A 792 -30.92 32.65 3.53
N ALA A 793 -30.91 32.79 4.86
CA ALA A 793 -32.13 32.99 5.64
C ALA A 793 -32.91 34.26 5.27
N ALA A 794 -32.17 35.32 4.88
CA ALA A 794 -32.77 36.62 4.50
C ALA A 794 -33.31 36.64 3.06
N ALA A 795 -33.02 35.59 2.24
CA ALA A 795 -33.43 35.52 0.83
C ALA A 795 -34.66 34.60 0.64
N PRO A 796 -35.89 35.15 0.45
CA PRO A 796 -37.10 34.32 0.35
C PRO A 796 -37.05 33.28 -0.78
N SER A 797 -36.36 33.58 -1.88
CA SER A 797 -36.17 32.67 -3.02
C SER A 797 -35.24 31.47 -2.71
N LEU A 798 -34.44 31.55 -1.63
CA LEU A 798 -33.51 30.51 -1.21
C LEU A 798 -33.96 29.81 0.09
N LYS A 799 -35.26 29.91 0.40
CA LYS A 799 -35.79 29.29 1.62
C LYS A 799 -35.51 27.81 1.75
N ALA A 800 -35.63 27.06 0.64
CA ALA A 800 -35.35 25.62 0.67
C ALA A 800 -33.85 25.32 0.92
N ASP A 801 -32.96 26.09 0.29
CA ASP A 801 -31.52 25.97 0.51
C ASP A 801 -31.14 26.33 1.96
N TYR A 802 -31.82 27.36 2.53
CA TYR A 802 -31.63 27.71 3.92
C TYR A 802 -32.14 26.59 4.86
N GLU A 803 -33.30 26.03 4.61
CA GLU A 803 -33.87 24.94 5.44
C GLU A 803 -32.96 23.72 5.42
N ASP A 804 -32.37 23.35 4.26
CA ASP A 804 -31.42 22.26 4.14
C ASP A 804 -30.14 22.51 4.95
N ILE A 805 -29.60 23.72 4.92
CA ILE A 805 -28.41 24.09 5.71
C ILE A 805 -28.76 24.20 7.20
N ALA A 806 -29.91 24.79 7.54
CA ALA A 806 -30.39 24.93 8.91
C ALA A 806 -30.60 23.56 9.56
N ALA A 807 -31.03 22.56 8.80
CA ALA A 807 -31.19 21.19 9.27
C ALA A 807 -29.87 20.53 9.74
N ILE A 808 -28.71 21.05 9.29
CA ILE A 808 -27.39 20.60 9.72
C ILE A 808 -26.64 21.65 10.56
N THR A 809 -27.25 22.80 10.81
CA THR A 809 -26.68 23.90 11.59
C THR A 809 -27.18 23.83 13.03
N PRO A 810 -26.29 23.57 14.02
CA PRO A 810 -26.65 23.49 15.40
C PRO A 810 -27.37 24.75 15.95
N GLY A 811 -28.34 24.54 16.84
CA GLY A 811 -29.10 25.61 17.48
C GLY A 811 -30.33 26.10 16.67
N THR A 812 -30.56 25.55 15.47
CA THR A 812 -31.78 25.85 14.71
C THR A 812 -32.92 24.85 15.02
N PRO A 813 -34.21 25.26 14.93
CA PRO A 813 -35.30 24.29 15.04
C PRO A 813 -35.28 23.18 14.00
N PHE A 814 -34.77 23.48 12.79
CA PHE A 814 -34.61 22.50 11.72
C PHE A 814 -33.55 21.45 12.06
N TYR A 815 -32.44 21.87 12.69
CA TYR A 815 -31.41 20.97 13.17
C TYR A 815 -31.95 19.98 14.19
N ARG A 816 -32.73 20.47 15.16
CA ARG A 816 -33.32 19.60 16.17
C ARG A 816 -34.25 18.56 15.56
N ALA A 817 -35.16 18.95 14.69
CA ALA A 817 -36.07 18.03 14.00
C ALA A 817 -35.33 17.01 13.16
N ASN A 818 -34.22 17.43 12.52
CA ASN A 818 -33.39 16.57 11.74
C ASN A 818 -32.58 15.59 12.60
N ALA A 819 -32.01 16.04 13.73
CA ALA A 819 -31.32 15.19 14.69
C ALA A 819 -32.22 14.10 15.25
N ASP A 820 -33.43 14.45 15.68
CA ASP A 820 -34.43 13.50 16.18
C ASP A 820 -34.81 12.46 15.14
N ARG A 821 -35.00 12.89 13.91
CA ARG A 821 -35.26 11.95 12.79
C ARG A 821 -34.12 10.98 12.55
N TYR A 822 -32.85 11.45 12.54
CA TYR A 822 -31.71 10.59 12.35
C TYR A 822 -31.47 9.64 13.52
N LEU A 823 -31.56 10.11 14.74
CA LEU A 823 -31.41 9.27 15.92
C LEU A 823 -32.48 8.18 16.00
N ASN A 824 -33.74 8.50 15.66
CA ASN A 824 -34.82 7.49 15.57
C ASN A 824 -34.56 6.49 14.41
N ALA A 825 -34.16 6.97 13.23
CA ALA A 825 -33.85 6.08 12.12
C ALA A 825 -32.68 5.14 12.45
N TRP A 826 -31.63 5.64 13.12
CA TRP A 826 -30.50 4.82 13.54
C TRP A 826 -30.87 3.81 14.62
N LYS A 827 -31.69 4.23 15.58
CA LYS A 827 -32.19 3.32 16.59
C LYS A 827 -32.95 2.15 15.97
N THR A 828 -33.89 2.42 15.08
CA THR A 828 -34.64 1.38 14.36
C THR A 828 -33.73 0.50 13.53
N TYR A 829 -32.83 1.11 12.74
CA TYR A 829 -31.90 0.37 11.87
C TYR A 829 -31.03 -0.61 12.68
N TRP A 830 -30.42 -0.15 13.77
CA TRP A 830 -29.50 -0.96 14.54
C TRP A 830 -30.16 -1.90 15.54
N SER A 831 -31.34 -1.58 16.06
CA SER A 831 -32.04 -2.42 17.04
C SER A 831 -32.99 -3.44 16.42
N GLU A 832 -33.49 -3.20 15.23
CA GLU A 832 -34.50 -4.03 14.59
C GLU A 832 -33.99 -4.63 13.27
N TYR A 833 -33.54 -3.79 12.34
CA TYR A 833 -33.18 -4.23 10.99
C TYR A 833 -31.91 -5.09 10.94
N ILE A 834 -30.84 -4.66 11.59
CA ILE A 834 -29.58 -5.39 11.54
C ILE A 834 -29.64 -6.73 12.26
N PRO A 835 -30.22 -6.86 13.46
CA PRO A 835 -30.41 -8.17 14.10
C PRO A 835 -31.24 -9.14 13.26
N GLU A 836 -32.30 -8.67 12.59
CA GLU A 836 -33.11 -9.49 11.71
C GLU A 836 -32.31 -9.99 10.48
N MET A 837 -31.56 -9.09 9.82
CA MET A 837 -30.69 -9.47 8.70
C MET A 837 -29.66 -10.53 9.11
N ILE A 838 -29.04 -10.41 10.28
CA ILE A 838 -28.05 -11.38 10.77
C ILE A 838 -28.73 -12.72 11.09
N ALA A 839 -29.88 -12.69 11.75
CA ALA A 839 -30.65 -13.89 12.10
C ALA A 839 -31.09 -14.67 10.86
N THR A 840 -31.43 -14.00 9.79
CA THR A 840 -31.88 -14.60 8.53
C THR A 840 -30.76 -14.96 7.57
N ARG A 841 -29.49 -14.71 7.92
CA ARG A 841 -28.32 -14.88 7.03
C ARG A 841 -28.42 -14.08 5.71
N ALA A 842 -29.27 -13.11 5.63
CA ALA A 842 -29.44 -12.21 4.48
C ALA A 842 -28.46 -11.04 4.49
N VAL A 843 -27.33 -11.17 5.20
CA VAL A 843 -26.27 -10.15 5.19
C VAL A 843 -25.64 -10.16 3.81
N PRO A 844 -25.75 -9.09 3.03
CA PRO A 844 -25.10 -9.01 1.73
C PRO A 844 -23.59 -9.17 1.88
N ASP A 845 -22.95 -9.88 0.96
CA ASP A 845 -21.50 -9.97 0.87
C ASP A 845 -20.86 -8.59 1.05
N GLY A 846 -19.81 -8.52 1.84
CA GLY A 846 -19.08 -7.39 2.40
C GLY A 846 -19.05 -6.02 1.71
N ALA A 847 -19.55 -5.89 0.48
CA ALA A 847 -19.67 -4.62 -0.22
C ALA A 847 -20.71 -3.65 0.39
N ALA A 848 -21.70 -4.16 1.12
CA ALA A 848 -22.77 -3.34 1.68
C ALA A 848 -22.38 -2.61 2.98
N TRP A 849 -21.41 -3.12 3.73
CA TRP A 849 -21.00 -2.54 5.02
C TRP A 849 -20.20 -1.24 4.91
N GLY A 850 -19.59 -0.98 3.76
CA GLY A 850 -18.83 0.25 3.50
C GLY A 850 -19.70 1.50 3.29
N ASN A 851 -21.03 1.34 3.11
CA ASN A 851 -21.97 2.42 2.78
C ASN A 851 -23.07 2.62 3.84
N ILE A 852 -22.85 2.18 5.06
CA ILE A 852 -23.78 2.50 6.16
C ILE A 852 -23.68 4.00 6.42
N PRO A 853 -24.83 4.72 6.44
CA PRO A 853 -24.88 6.17 6.57
C PRO A 853 -24.25 6.70 7.86
#